data_42a0f950dab0c768405e38913ff9652d
#
_entry.id   42a0f950dab0c768405e38913ff9652d
#
_cell.length_a   1.000
_cell.length_b   1.000
_cell.length_c   1.000
_cell.angle_alpha   90.00
_cell.angle_beta   90.00
_cell.angle_gamma   90.00
#
_symmetry.space_group_name_H-M   'P 1'
#
loop_
_entity.id
_entity.type
_entity.pdbx_description
1 polymer ?
#
loop_
_entity_poly.entity_id
_entity_poly.type
_entity_poly.pdbx_seq_one_letter_code
_entity_poly.pdbx_strand_id
1 'polypeptide(L)'
;MKLAYIGTYPPRECGIGTFTQNLAHSMLENGKGVKEIMVIAMNDHNQDYPYPPEVKLSINQEQQTDYLEAVNYINLSGADACILEHEFGIYGGLGGVYILPLLHRLNIPLITTLHTILETPSYNERAILKEICKMSDKIVVMSHKAIHFLVGIYKVPKEKIVLIEHGVPDIHFDKEESRTEFKLNERKLLLTFGFIGRNKGIETVIKALPQIIEKHPEALYIVLGKTHPNVLRHSGEEYRNYLQVLIKSLKLNEHVLLLNEFIDENELFKYLSACDIYITPYLSEAQITSGTLSYAMGAGCAVVSTPYWHAAELLVENKGRLFDFNDSDGLSEVLNELLENPENLHEIQEHATEYGQDITWPKVGQKYTDLITQVLSRPKVPLPKKENVIDPLLLPPFSLVHIKRLTDDTGIIQHAKFGIPNLKEGYCLDDNARALLMVCMTYKQKKDPLALEFMPVYLSYIHYMQNKDGTFRNFLSFNRNFLDEKGSEDSFGRTIWALGYLLGNAPNDAYYQTGKLVFFDAVPNFDSIKSIRGIANTMIGISYYLRTNASDDAMKGTLHKLANILVSHYHQNHTENWEWFESLLAYDNGILPLALLHAAEVLEDGDISKVAFDTMDFLTEHTMKDDYLSVIGNKDWYVREKERSMFAQQPIDAEAMVLMYHQAYVLTGDRDFLKKLFTSFMWFLGENDMRMSLYDFETKGCCDGFENYGVNRNQGAESSLAYLISHLTVLQAYEESFQLEEIKTSKAKKSTINELQD
;
A
#
# COMPACT_ATOMS: atom_id res chain seq x y z
N MET A 1 11.98 1.39 30.32
CA MET A 1 11.10 1.55 29.15
C MET A 1 10.17 0.35 29.06
N LYS A 2 8.95 0.55 28.59
CA LYS A 2 8.03 -0.50 28.16
C LYS A 2 8.01 -0.51 26.63
N LEU A 3 8.22 -1.67 26.01
CA LEU A 3 8.33 -1.79 24.54
C LEU A 3 7.20 -2.65 23.97
N ALA A 4 6.66 -2.23 22.84
CA ALA A 4 5.76 -3.03 22.03
C ALA A 4 6.52 -3.64 20.84
N TYR A 5 6.29 -4.91 20.55
CA TYR A 5 6.81 -5.60 19.38
C TYR A 5 5.66 -6.00 18.45
N ILE A 6 5.85 -5.85 17.15
CA ILE A 6 4.94 -6.35 16.12
C ILE A 6 5.73 -7.26 15.20
N GLY A 7 5.34 -8.54 15.13
CA GLY A 7 6.01 -9.52 14.28
C GLY A 7 5.50 -10.93 14.54
N THR A 8 6.11 -11.93 13.93
CA THR A 8 5.85 -13.32 14.27
C THR A 8 6.51 -13.67 15.60
N TYR A 9 5.96 -14.67 16.31
CA TYR A 9 6.46 -15.08 17.63
C TYR A 9 6.23 -16.58 17.84
N PRO A 10 7.13 -17.31 18.56
CA PRO A 10 6.89 -18.70 18.91
C PRO A 10 5.60 -18.88 19.74
N PRO A 11 4.85 -20.01 19.56
CA PRO A 11 5.26 -21.24 18.91
C PRO A 11 5.04 -21.34 17.40
N ARG A 12 4.73 -20.21 16.70
CA ARG A 12 4.74 -20.21 15.23
C ARG A 12 6.15 -20.51 14.74
N GLU A 13 6.31 -21.62 14.00
CA GLU A 13 7.60 -22.03 13.40
C GLU A 13 8.03 -21.04 12.31
N CYS A 14 8.84 -20.05 12.67
CA CYS A 14 9.30 -18.99 11.79
C CYS A 14 10.65 -18.43 12.28
N GLY A 15 11.63 -18.27 11.39
CA GLY A 15 12.94 -17.70 11.76
C GLY A 15 12.86 -16.28 12.33
N ILE A 16 11.91 -15.45 11.81
CA ILE A 16 11.67 -14.10 12.34
C ILE A 16 11.05 -14.19 13.74
N GLY A 17 10.19 -15.19 13.99
CA GLY A 17 9.62 -15.40 15.33
C GLY A 17 10.70 -15.69 16.37
N THR A 18 11.65 -16.57 16.05
CA THR A 18 12.82 -16.85 16.91
C THR A 18 13.67 -15.59 17.10
N PHE A 19 13.93 -14.83 16.04
CA PHE A 19 14.63 -13.55 16.11
C PHE A 19 13.93 -12.57 17.06
N THR A 20 12.61 -12.38 16.89
CA THR A 20 11.80 -11.48 17.75
C THR A 20 11.89 -11.88 19.23
N GLN A 21 11.76 -13.17 19.51
CA GLN A 21 11.84 -13.69 20.89
C GLN A 21 13.22 -13.45 21.50
N ASN A 22 14.29 -13.82 20.80
CA ASN A 22 15.64 -13.70 21.30
C ASN A 22 16.06 -12.24 21.52
N LEU A 23 15.70 -11.35 20.59
CA LEU A 23 15.92 -9.91 20.76
C LEU A 23 15.15 -9.36 21.96
N ALA A 24 13.87 -9.69 22.08
CA ALA A 24 13.03 -9.25 23.17
C ALA A 24 13.57 -9.71 24.55
N HIS A 25 13.92 -10.99 24.67
CA HIS A 25 14.49 -11.54 25.92
C HIS A 25 15.84 -10.92 26.24
N SER A 26 16.73 -10.76 25.27
CA SER A 26 18.05 -10.18 25.49
C SER A 26 17.98 -8.73 26.00
N MET A 27 16.99 -7.95 25.54
CA MET A 27 16.79 -6.58 26.00
C MET A 27 16.23 -6.52 27.44
N LEU A 28 15.40 -7.50 27.85
CA LEU A 28 14.91 -7.62 29.22
C LEU A 28 16.03 -8.05 30.19
N GLU A 29 16.81 -9.05 29.82
CA GLU A 29 17.85 -9.66 30.67
C GLU A 29 19.03 -8.73 30.91
N ASN A 30 19.39 -7.89 29.94
CA ASN A 30 20.45 -6.90 30.08
C ASN A 30 20.19 -5.86 31.19
N GLY A 31 18.97 -5.79 31.73
CA GLY A 31 18.62 -4.99 32.92
C GLY A 31 18.82 -3.47 32.82
N LYS A 32 19.31 -2.97 31.68
CA LYS A 32 19.66 -1.58 31.46
C LYS A 32 18.57 -0.85 30.69
N GLY A 33 17.46 -0.56 31.37
CA GLY A 33 16.48 0.40 30.84
C GLY A 33 15.15 -0.20 30.36
N VAL A 34 15.09 -1.45 29.86
CA VAL A 34 13.84 -2.12 29.48
C VAL A 34 13.27 -2.87 30.67
N LYS A 35 12.00 -2.55 31.05
CA LYS A 35 11.32 -3.12 32.20
C LYS A 35 10.21 -4.10 31.82
N GLU A 36 9.61 -3.90 30.68
CA GLU A 36 8.45 -4.66 30.21
C GLU A 36 8.47 -4.73 28.69
N ILE A 37 8.12 -5.88 28.17
CA ILE A 37 7.90 -6.11 26.74
C ILE A 37 6.51 -6.67 26.55
N MET A 38 5.81 -6.19 25.54
CA MET A 38 4.56 -6.73 25.06
C MET A 38 4.68 -7.04 23.57
N VAL A 39 4.19 -8.20 23.17
CA VAL A 39 4.24 -8.65 21.78
C VAL A 39 2.84 -8.68 21.19
N ILE A 40 2.71 -8.13 20.00
CA ILE A 40 1.56 -8.28 19.12
C ILE A 40 1.96 -9.29 18.04
N ALA A 41 1.47 -10.52 18.16
CA ALA A 41 1.93 -11.63 17.33
C ALA A 41 1.13 -11.74 16.02
N MET A 42 1.82 -11.97 14.91
CA MET A 42 1.19 -12.20 13.61
C MET A 42 0.84 -13.68 13.43
N ASN A 43 -0.46 -13.98 13.28
CA ASN A 43 -0.96 -15.32 12.97
C ASN A 43 -1.14 -15.51 11.46
N ASP A 44 -0.85 -16.72 10.97
CA ASP A 44 -1.15 -17.13 9.61
C ASP A 44 -2.46 -17.96 9.56
N HIS A 45 -3.26 -17.75 8.52
CA HIS A 45 -4.39 -18.59 8.14
C HIS A 45 -5.37 -19.01 9.27
N ASN A 46 -5.79 -18.09 10.12
CA ASN A 46 -6.75 -18.34 11.22
C ASN A 46 -6.29 -19.43 12.20
N GLN A 47 -4.99 -19.61 12.40
CA GLN A 47 -4.46 -20.50 13.42
C GLN A 47 -4.31 -19.78 14.75
N ASP A 48 -4.90 -20.33 15.80
CA ASP A 48 -4.66 -19.91 17.17
C ASP A 48 -3.46 -20.66 17.73
N TYR A 49 -2.46 -19.91 18.19
CA TYR A 49 -1.27 -20.44 18.82
C TYR A 49 -1.33 -20.29 20.35
N PRO A 50 -0.88 -21.28 21.15
CA PRO A 50 -0.78 -21.16 22.60
C PRO A 50 0.40 -20.25 22.99
N TYR A 51 0.25 -18.95 22.80
CA TYR A 51 1.29 -17.99 23.05
C TYR A 51 1.67 -17.84 24.52
N PRO A 52 2.93 -17.51 24.83
CA PRO A 52 3.36 -17.19 26.17
C PRO A 52 2.81 -15.82 26.66
N PRO A 53 2.88 -15.53 27.98
CA PRO A 53 2.22 -14.36 28.59
C PRO A 53 2.66 -12.99 28.07
N GLU A 54 3.84 -12.85 27.49
CA GLU A 54 4.34 -11.63 26.87
C GLU A 54 3.60 -11.25 25.59
N VAL A 55 2.98 -12.21 24.91
CA VAL A 55 2.07 -11.94 23.77
C VAL A 55 0.73 -11.48 24.35
N LYS A 56 0.36 -10.22 24.10
CA LYS A 56 -0.86 -9.60 24.64
C LYS A 56 -2.03 -9.63 23.66
N LEU A 57 -1.73 -9.66 22.38
CA LEU A 57 -2.70 -9.69 21.29
C LEU A 57 -2.12 -10.44 20.10
N SER A 58 -2.97 -11.10 19.32
CA SER A 58 -2.60 -11.65 18.02
C SER A 58 -3.39 -10.98 16.90
N ILE A 59 -2.75 -10.80 15.75
CA ILE A 59 -3.34 -10.29 14.52
C ILE A 59 -3.42 -11.45 13.54
N ASN A 60 -4.62 -11.78 13.06
CA ASN A 60 -4.75 -12.62 11.88
C ASN A 60 -4.34 -11.80 10.65
N GLN A 61 -3.31 -12.24 9.95
CA GLN A 61 -2.70 -11.44 8.88
C GLN A 61 -3.70 -10.98 7.81
N GLU A 62 -4.76 -11.73 7.53
CA GLU A 62 -5.76 -11.40 6.51
C GLU A 62 -6.97 -10.60 7.05
N GLN A 63 -7.03 -10.29 8.36
CA GLN A 63 -8.11 -9.54 8.98
C GLN A 63 -7.69 -8.09 9.29
N GLN A 64 -8.13 -7.15 8.50
CA GLN A 64 -7.77 -5.73 8.68
C GLN A 64 -8.24 -5.13 10.00
N THR A 65 -9.38 -5.58 10.54
CA THR A 65 -9.90 -5.13 11.84
C THR A 65 -8.92 -5.39 12.97
N ASP A 66 -8.20 -6.51 12.94
CA ASP A 66 -7.26 -6.88 13.99
C ASP A 66 -6.08 -5.90 14.06
N TYR A 67 -5.65 -5.35 12.90
CA TYR A 67 -4.61 -4.31 12.87
C TYR A 67 -5.07 -3.01 13.54
N LEU A 68 -6.35 -2.65 13.40
CA LEU A 68 -6.90 -1.45 14.03
C LEU A 68 -7.08 -1.65 15.53
N GLU A 69 -7.52 -2.84 15.97
CA GLU A 69 -7.59 -3.19 17.39
C GLU A 69 -6.19 -3.20 18.02
N ALA A 70 -5.20 -3.74 17.33
CA ALA A 70 -3.82 -3.79 17.79
C ALA A 70 -3.23 -2.40 18.00
N VAL A 71 -3.41 -1.46 17.09
CA VAL A 71 -2.89 -0.09 17.27
C VAL A 71 -3.59 0.62 18.42
N ASN A 72 -4.89 0.45 18.59
CA ASN A 72 -5.62 1.00 19.74
C ASN A 72 -5.07 0.43 21.06
N TYR A 73 -4.83 -0.88 21.09
CA TYR A 73 -4.24 -1.53 22.26
C TYR A 73 -2.83 -0.98 22.55
N ILE A 74 -1.96 -0.87 21.55
CA ILE A 74 -0.60 -0.33 21.70
C ILE A 74 -0.64 1.11 22.24
N ASN A 75 -1.46 1.98 21.64
CA ASN A 75 -1.55 3.39 22.03
C ASN A 75 -2.06 3.58 23.46
N LEU A 76 -2.90 2.68 23.96
CA LEU A 76 -3.44 2.71 25.34
C LEU A 76 -2.56 1.97 26.35
N SER A 77 -1.62 1.14 25.89
CA SER A 77 -0.81 0.27 26.76
C SER A 77 0.21 0.98 27.64
N GLY A 78 0.56 2.24 27.30
CA GLY A 78 1.64 2.97 27.92
C GLY A 78 3.03 2.54 27.45
N ALA A 79 3.16 1.89 26.30
CA ALA A 79 4.45 1.59 25.69
C ALA A 79 5.19 2.88 25.28
N ASP A 80 6.51 2.91 25.51
CA ASP A 80 7.37 4.06 25.19
C ASP A 80 7.79 4.09 23.72
N ALA A 81 7.98 2.91 23.09
CA ALA A 81 8.34 2.75 21.69
C ALA A 81 7.80 1.42 21.14
N CYS A 82 7.69 1.34 19.82
CA CYS A 82 7.31 0.14 19.08
C CYS A 82 8.47 -0.34 18.20
N ILE A 83 8.70 -1.65 18.17
CA ILE A 83 9.63 -2.34 17.28
C ILE A 83 8.80 -3.15 16.29
N LEU A 84 9.00 -2.92 15.00
CA LEU A 84 8.38 -3.66 13.91
C LEU A 84 9.40 -4.59 13.29
N GLU A 85 9.13 -5.89 13.30
CA GLU A 85 9.90 -6.89 12.55
C GLU A 85 9.26 -7.04 11.16
N HIS A 86 9.90 -6.52 10.13
CA HIS A 86 9.31 -6.46 8.79
C HIS A 86 9.85 -7.52 7.85
N GLU A 87 8.92 -8.29 7.30
CA GLU A 87 9.06 -9.18 6.14
C GLU A 87 7.76 -9.12 5.34
N PHE A 88 7.84 -9.04 4.00
CA PHE A 88 6.66 -8.88 3.14
C PHE A 88 5.60 -9.98 3.32
N GLY A 89 6.03 -11.22 3.61
CA GLY A 89 5.16 -12.39 3.68
C GLY A 89 4.45 -12.62 5.02
N ILE A 90 4.71 -11.81 6.06
CA ILE A 90 4.09 -12.02 7.39
C ILE A 90 2.89 -11.09 7.65
N TYR A 91 2.66 -10.12 6.79
CA TYR A 91 1.51 -9.21 6.84
C TYR A 91 0.55 -9.48 5.69
N GLY A 92 -0.75 -9.22 5.92
CA GLY A 92 -1.81 -9.47 4.94
C GLY A 92 -1.86 -8.45 3.79
N GLY A 93 -2.61 -8.81 2.77
CA GLY A 93 -2.74 -8.05 1.55
C GLY A 93 -1.51 -8.15 0.63
N LEU A 94 -1.60 -7.57 -0.55
CA LEU A 94 -0.51 -7.63 -1.54
C LEU A 94 0.74 -6.89 -1.04
N GLY A 95 1.85 -7.64 -0.87
CA GLY A 95 3.10 -7.10 -0.36
C GLY A 95 3.07 -6.69 1.12
N GLY A 96 2.09 -7.18 1.89
CA GLY A 96 1.98 -6.88 3.32
C GLY A 96 1.33 -5.52 3.64
N VAL A 97 0.54 -4.98 2.73
CA VAL A 97 -0.01 -3.61 2.80
C VAL A 97 -0.87 -3.36 4.05
N TYR A 98 -1.48 -4.39 4.66
CA TYR A 98 -2.38 -4.23 5.81
C TYR A 98 -1.69 -3.70 7.07
N ILE A 99 -0.36 -3.72 7.14
CA ILE A 99 0.38 -3.12 8.26
C ILE A 99 0.31 -1.58 8.25
N LEU A 100 0.16 -0.93 7.09
CA LEU A 100 0.23 0.53 6.96
C LEU A 100 -0.84 1.27 7.78
N PRO A 101 -2.14 0.86 7.78
CA PRO A 101 -3.16 1.49 8.62
C PRO A 101 -2.83 1.47 10.12
N LEU A 102 -2.19 0.41 10.60
CA LEU A 102 -1.72 0.32 11.99
C LEU A 102 -0.60 1.34 12.24
N LEU A 103 0.44 1.34 11.39
CA LEU A 103 1.62 2.20 11.58
C LEU A 103 1.27 3.70 11.51
N HIS A 104 0.37 4.09 10.60
CA HIS A 104 -0.10 5.48 10.49
C HIS A 104 -0.88 6.00 11.71
N ARG A 105 -1.45 5.08 12.51
CA ARG A 105 -2.21 5.41 13.73
C ARG A 105 -1.38 5.26 15.00
N LEU A 106 -0.14 4.81 14.88
CA LEU A 106 0.76 4.63 16.01
C LEU A 106 1.19 5.99 16.58
N ASN A 107 1.01 6.21 17.89
CA ASN A 107 1.28 7.47 18.55
C ASN A 107 2.62 7.47 19.34
N ILE A 108 3.40 6.42 19.21
CA ILE A 108 4.71 6.23 19.85
C ILE A 108 5.80 6.05 18.80
N PRO A 109 7.08 6.33 19.12
CA PRO A 109 8.19 6.14 18.22
C PRO A 109 8.28 4.73 17.67
N LEU A 110 8.61 4.61 16.37
CA LEU A 110 8.70 3.36 15.63
C LEU A 110 10.15 3.08 15.21
N ILE A 111 10.67 1.91 15.58
CA ILE A 111 11.91 1.34 15.07
C ILE A 111 11.55 0.11 14.23
N THR A 112 11.99 0.08 12.99
CA THR A 112 11.71 -1.04 12.08
C THR A 112 12.97 -1.83 11.77
N THR A 113 12.96 -3.14 12.02
CA THR A 113 13.98 -4.08 11.56
C THR A 113 13.53 -4.67 10.22
N LEU A 114 14.35 -4.53 9.18
CA LEU A 114 14.08 -5.07 7.85
C LEU A 114 14.82 -6.38 7.63
N HIS A 115 14.08 -7.48 7.49
CA HIS A 115 14.66 -8.81 7.22
C HIS A 115 14.90 -9.05 5.74
N THR A 116 14.09 -8.44 4.87
CA THR A 116 14.25 -8.50 3.40
C THR A 116 14.19 -7.11 2.78
N ILE A 117 15.13 -6.81 1.90
CA ILE A 117 15.15 -5.61 1.06
C ILE A 117 15.47 -6.06 -0.37
N LEU A 118 14.52 -5.83 -1.28
CA LEU A 118 14.61 -6.30 -2.66
C LEU A 118 15.40 -5.31 -3.53
N GLU A 119 16.28 -5.83 -4.38
CA GLU A 119 16.99 -5.04 -5.40
C GLU A 119 16.04 -4.63 -6.54
N THR A 120 15.14 -5.53 -6.92
CA THR A 120 14.14 -5.31 -7.97
C THR A 120 12.72 -5.47 -7.42
N PRO A 121 12.28 -4.57 -6.52
CA PRO A 121 10.94 -4.67 -5.94
C PRO A 121 9.86 -4.44 -7.01
N SER A 122 8.72 -5.10 -6.85
CA SER A 122 7.50 -4.70 -7.55
C SER A 122 7.10 -3.28 -7.13
N TYR A 123 6.20 -2.67 -7.91
CA TYR A 123 5.71 -1.32 -7.57
C TYR A 123 5.10 -1.27 -6.16
N ASN A 124 4.29 -2.27 -5.79
CA ASN A 124 3.65 -2.34 -4.47
C ASN A 124 4.67 -2.51 -3.35
N GLU A 125 5.59 -3.46 -3.46
CA GLU A 125 6.63 -3.67 -2.45
C GLU A 125 7.48 -2.42 -2.25
N ARG A 126 7.84 -1.74 -3.35
CA ARG A 126 8.58 -0.48 -3.28
C ARG A 126 7.80 0.63 -2.56
N ALA A 127 6.52 0.79 -2.89
CA ALA A 127 5.66 1.82 -2.29
C ALA A 127 5.45 1.55 -0.79
N ILE A 128 5.15 0.30 -0.42
CA ILE A 128 4.92 -0.11 0.97
C ILE A 128 6.17 0.10 1.81
N LEU A 129 7.32 -0.40 1.34
CA LEU A 129 8.57 -0.26 2.10
C LEU A 129 8.99 1.20 2.25
N LYS A 130 8.82 2.04 1.22
CA LYS A 130 9.05 3.48 1.31
C LYS A 130 8.17 4.14 2.38
N GLU A 131 6.89 3.77 2.44
CA GLU A 131 5.96 4.33 3.43
C GLU A 131 6.32 3.87 4.85
N ILE A 132 6.65 2.59 5.05
CA ILE A 132 7.17 2.07 6.34
C ILE A 132 8.42 2.86 6.76
N CYS A 133 9.39 3.02 5.85
CA CYS A 133 10.62 3.77 6.13
C CYS A 133 10.37 5.25 6.46
N LYS A 134 9.36 5.86 5.86
CA LYS A 134 8.95 7.24 6.14
C LYS A 134 8.44 7.38 7.57
N MET A 135 7.57 6.44 8.01
CA MET A 135 6.98 6.42 9.36
C MET A 135 7.97 6.03 10.46
N SER A 136 9.01 5.26 10.13
CA SER A 136 10.01 4.82 11.11
C SER A 136 10.93 5.96 11.55
N ASP A 137 11.18 6.09 12.87
CA ASP A 137 12.20 6.98 13.43
C ASP A 137 13.61 6.49 13.11
N LYS A 138 13.79 5.17 13.17
CA LYS A 138 15.02 4.47 12.79
C LYS A 138 14.69 3.16 12.08
N ILE A 139 15.57 2.76 11.18
CA ILE A 139 15.50 1.53 10.40
C ILE A 139 16.74 0.73 10.67
N VAL A 140 16.57 -0.47 11.18
CA VAL A 140 17.67 -1.41 11.44
C VAL A 140 17.78 -2.37 10.26
N VAL A 141 19.00 -2.56 9.80
CA VAL A 141 19.38 -3.52 8.76
C VAL A 141 20.60 -4.32 9.22
N MET A 142 20.81 -5.50 8.65
CA MET A 142 21.80 -6.47 9.12
C MET A 142 22.99 -6.63 8.15
N SER A 143 23.02 -5.84 7.05
CA SER A 143 24.13 -5.86 6.08
C SER A 143 24.36 -4.49 5.44
N HIS A 144 25.58 -4.23 4.99
CA HIS A 144 25.91 -2.99 4.25
C HIS A 144 25.23 -2.94 2.89
N LYS A 145 25.02 -4.09 2.24
CA LYS A 145 24.27 -4.19 0.99
C LYS A 145 22.83 -3.68 1.16
N ALA A 146 22.18 -3.96 2.30
CA ALA A 146 20.86 -3.45 2.65
C ALA A 146 20.84 -1.92 2.74
N ILE A 147 21.87 -1.29 3.33
CA ILE A 147 22.01 0.18 3.36
C ILE A 147 22.09 0.72 1.92
N HIS A 148 22.87 0.08 1.08
CA HIS A 148 23.04 0.51 -0.31
C HIS A 148 21.71 0.50 -1.09
N PHE A 149 20.92 -0.56 -0.94
CA PHE A 149 19.59 -0.66 -1.56
C PHE A 149 18.62 0.38 -1.02
N LEU A 150 18.54 0.57 0.29
CA LEU A 150 17.63 1.56 0.89
C LEU A 150 17.94 2.98 0.39
N VAL A 151 19.20 3.37 0.34
CA VAL A 151 19.59 4.69 -0.14
C VAL A 151 19.42 4.80 -1.66
N GLY A 152 19.91 3.81 -2.41
CA GLY A 152 19.94 3.84 -3.88
C GLY A 152 18.57 3.67 -4.54
N ILE A 153 17.80 2.68 -4.10
CA ILE A 153 16.55 2.24 -4.74
C ILE A 153 15.34 2.89 -4.07
N TYR A 154 15.29 2.84 -2.73
CA TYR A 154 14.12 3.31 -1.97
C TYR A 154 14.22 4.79 -1.57
N LYS A 155 15.39 5.41 -1.77
CA LYS A 155 15.66 6.84 -1.46
C LYS A 155 15.46 7.18 0.02
N VAL A 156 15.80 6.24 0.90
CA VAL A 156 15.74 6.44 2.35
C VAL A 156 16.94 7.28 2.81
N PRO A 157 16.74 8.32 3.63
CA PRO A 157 17.83 9.12 4.20
C PRO A 157 18.78 8.24 5.04
N LYS A 158 20.08 8.35 4.78
CA LYS A 158 21.10 7.51 5.43
C LYS A 158 21.12 7.64 6.96
N GLU A 159 20.79 8.80 7.48
CA GLU A 159 20.70 9.09 8.92
C GLU A 159 19.57 8.34 9.65
N LYS A 160 18.58 7.83 8.92
CA LYS A 160 17.57 6.94 9.48
C LYS A 160 18.02 5.49 9.62
N ILE A 161 19.05 5.07 8.87
CA ILE A 161 19.46 3.67 8.74
C ILE A 161 20.57 3.39 9.77
N VAL A 162 20.44 2.27 10.46
CA VAL A 162 21.41 1.77 11.45
C VAL A 162 21.74 0.33 11.11
N LEU A 163 23.02 0.02 11.07
CA LEU A 163 23.51 -1.36 10.94
C LEU A 163 23.57 -1.98 12.34
N ILE A 164 22.83 -3.05 12.55
CA ILE A 164 22.95 -3.93 13.70
C ILE A 164 22.86 -5.34 13.17
N GLU A 165 23.89 -6.11 13.39
CA GLU A 165 24.03 -7.47 12.86
C GLU A 165 23.00 -8.43 13.47
N HIS A 166 22.75 -9.55 12.78
CA HIS A 166 21.87 -10.61 13.29
C HIS A 166 22.46 -11.24 14.56
N GLY A 167 21.70 -11.20 15.65
CA GLY A 167 22.11 -11.79 16.93
C GLY A 167 22.28 -13.29 16.88
N VAL A 168 23.18 -13.81 17.71
CA VAL A 168 23.40 -15.25 17.89
C VAL A 168 23.37 -15.58 19.39
N PRO A 169 22.94 -16.79 19.79
CA PRO A 169 23.02 -17.23 21.17
C PRO A 169 24.46 -17.19 21.72
N ASP A 170 24.60 -16.77 22.97
CA ASP A 170 25.87 -16.84 23.72
C ASP A 170 25.98 -18.19 24.41
N ILE A 171 26.03 -19.25 23.61
CA ILE A 171 26.02 -20.65 24.06
C ILE A 171 27.29 -21.31 23.52
N HIS A 172 28.06 -21.88 24.44
CA HIS A 172 29.28 -22.62 24.10
C HIS A 172 29.16 -24.07 24.59
N PHE A 173 29.36 -24.99 23.67
CA PHE A 173 29.47 -26.41 23.97
C PHE A 173 30.88 -26.92 23.64
N ASP A 174 31.38 -27.85 24.42
CA ASP A 174 32.61 -28.53 24.09
C ASP A 174 32.43 -29.42 22.84
N LYS A 175 33.35 -29.33 21.89
CA LYS A 175 33.28 -30.05 20.61
C LYS A 175 33.34 -31.56 20.81
N GLU A 176 34.24 -32.04 21.68
CA GLU A 176 34.44 -33.48 21.90
C GLU A 176 33.27 -34.10 22.70
N GLU A 177 32.71 -33.36 23.65
CA GLU A 177 31.49 -33.76 24.36
C GLU A 177 30.31 -33.88 23.41
N SER A 178 30.08 -32.87 22.56
CA SER A 178 29.01 -32.85 21.55
C SER A 178 29.16 -34.00 20.55
N ARG A 179 30.37 -34.25 20.08
CA ARG A 179 30.68 -35.38 19.18
C ARG A 179 30.40 -36.72 19.81
N THR A 180 30.77 -36.90 21.09
CA THR A 180 30.53 -38.10 21.85
C THR A 180 29.04 -38.38 22.05
N GLU A 181 28.26 -37.34 22.37
CA GLU A 181 26.80 -37.41 22.51
C GLU A 181 26.14 -37.89 21.22
N PHE A 182 26.54 -37.35 20.08
CA PHE A 182 26.00 -37.72 18.76
C PHE A 182 26.68 -38.93 18.10
N LYS A 183 27.69 -39.54 18.75
CA LYS A 183 28.49 -40.68 18.21
C LYS A 183 29.21 -40.35 16.90
N LEU A 184 29.81 -39.15 16.82
CA LEU A 184 30.46 -38.59 15.63
C LEU A 184 31.99 -38.50 15.76
N ASN A 185 32.61 -39.14 16.78
CA ASN A 185 34.03 -38.97 17.14
C ASN A 185 35.00 -39.30 15.99
N GLU A 186 34.68 -40.28 15.15
CA GLU A 186 35.52 -40.72 14.02
C GLU A 186 35.10 -40.13 12.67
N ARG A 187 34.19 -39.11 12.65
CA ARG A 187 33.65 -38.55 11.43
C ARG A 187 34.17 -37.13 11.21
N LYS A 188 34.30 -36.74 9.93
CA LYS A 188 34.43 -35.34 9.52
C LYS A 188 33.04 -34.82 9.22
N LEU A 189 32.53 -33.91 10.05
CA LEU A 189 31.15 -33.47 9.98
C LEU A 189 30.98 -32.23 9.10
N LEU A 190 30.26 -32.40 7.99
CA LEU A 190 29.72 -31.32 7.16
C LEU A 190 28.27 -31.10 7.54
N LEU A 191 27.83 -29.85 7.72
CA LEU A 191 26.50 -29.53 8.21
C LEU A 191 25.83 -28.48 7.37
N THR A 192 24.54 -28.66 7.09
CA THR A 192 23.61 -27.60 6.65
C THR A 192 22.37 -27.68 7.51
N PHE A 193 21.88 -26.53 8.03
CA PHE A 193 20.63 -26.51 8.78
C PHE A 193 19.65 -25.44 8.29
N GLY A 194 18.38 -25.60 8.67
CA GLY A 194 17.28 -24.69 8.39
C GLY A 194 16.16 -25.32 7.57
N PHE A 195 15.12 -24.57 7.28
CA PHE A 195 14.02 -25.07 6.46
C PHE A 195 14.49 -25.49 5.06
N ILE A 196 14.13 -26.71 4.67
CA ILE A 196 14.53 -27.31 3.40
C ILE A 196 13.61 -26.86 2.26
N GLY A 197 14.22 -26.46 1.15
CA GLY A 197 13.57 -26.09 -0.09
C GLY A 197 14.58 -26.08 -1.24
N ARG A 198 14.09 -26.07 -2.49
CA ARG A 198 14.97 -26.13 -3.68
C ARG A 198 16.00 -25.01 -3.73
N ASN A 199 15.67 -23.83 -3.26
CA ASN A 199 16.58 -22.68 -3.20
C ASN A 199 17.81 -22.90 -2.31
N LYS A 200 17.79 -23.94 -1.45
CA LYS A 200 18.91 -24.28 -0.56
C LYS A 200 20.04 -25.02 -1.25
N GLY A 201 19.82 -25.56 -2.45
CA GLY A 201 20.88 -26.18 -3.27
C GLY A 201 21.61 -27.39 -2.66
N ILE A 202 20.93 -28.10 -1.75
CA ILE A 202 21.51 -29.24 -0.99
C ILE A 202 22.07 -30.31 -1.93
N GLU A 203 21.46 -30.48 -3.11
CA GLU A 203 21.93 -31.38 -4.16
C GLU A 203 23.35 -31.08 -4.65
N THR A 204 23.82 -29.81 -4.56
CA THR A 204 25.17 -29.42 -4.94
C THR A 204 26.20 -30.07 -4.02
N VAL A 205 25.93 -30.10 -2.70
CA VAL A 205 26.79 -30.77 -1.72
C VAL A 205 26.77 -32.30 -1.93
N ILE A 206 25.57 -32.88 -2.12
CA ILE A 206 25.43 -34.32 -2.35
C ILE A 206 26.19 -34.75 -3.61
N LYS A 207 26.21 -33.93 -4.68
CA LYS A 207 26.96 -34.23 -5.90
C LYS A 207 28.47 -34.07 -5.74
N ALA A 208 28.93 -33.20 -4.82
CA ALA A 208 30.35 -33.02 -4.50
C ALA A 208 30.92 -34.18 -3.66
N LEU A 209 30.07 -34.82 -2.82
CA LEU A 209 30.49 -35.85 -1.87
C LEU A 209 31.30 -37.04 -2.47
N PRO A 210 30.99 -37.60 -3.65
CA PRO A 210 31.81 -38.70 -4.20
C PRO A 210 33.31 -38.36 -4.31
N GLN A 211 33.67 -37.18 -4.71
CA GLN A 211 35.08 -36.72 -4.79
C GLN A 211 35.68 -36.43 -3.41
N ILE A 212 34.85 -36.08 -2.43
CA ILE A 212 35.30 -35.82 -1.06
C ILE A 212 35.55 -37.12 -0.33
N ILE A 213 34.64 -38.11 -0.40
CA ILE A 213 34.77 -39.41 0.30
C ILE A 213 35.88 -40.29 -0.29
N GLU A 214 36.31 -40.05 -1.53
CA GLU A 214 37.46 -40.72 -2.11
C GLU A 214 38.74 -40.42 -1.33
N LYS A 215 38.90 -39.19 -0.83
CA LYS A 215 40.00 -38.73 -0.01
C LYS A 215 39.73 -38.80 1.49
N HIS A 216 38.49 -38.56 1.89
CA HIS A 216 38.02 -38.50 3.28
C HIS A 216 36.84 -39.45 3.50
N PRO A 217 37.08 -40.76 3.56
CA PRO A 217 36.00 -41.77 3.74
C PRO A 217 35.24 -41.60 5.06
N GLU A 218 35.79 -40.88 6.03
CA GLU A 218 35.14 -40.52 7.29
C GLU A 218 34.14 -39.34 7.15
N ALA A 219 34.05 -38.67 5.99
CA ALA A 219 33.16 -37.54 5.81
C ALA A 219 31.69 -37.92 5.94
N LEU A 220 30.92 -37.12 6.69
CA LEU A 220 29.49 -37.26 6.88
C LEU A 220 28.81 -35.89 6.68
N TYR A 221 27.85 -35.85 5.80
CA TYR A 221 27.02 -34.65 5.60
C TYR A 221 25.67 -34.81 6.30
N ILE A 222 25.37 -33.92 7.24
CA ILE A 222 24.08 -33.82 7.93
C ILE A 222 23.29 -32.64 7.39
N VAL A 223 22.06 -32.89 6.97
CA VAL A 223 21.06 -31.86 6.60
C VAL A 223 19.99 -31.86 7.67
N LEU A 224 19.96 -30.81 8.48
CA LEU A 224 19.12 -30.71 9.65
C LEU A 224 17.99 -29.69 9.40
N GLY A 225 16.75 -30.16 9.35
CA GLY A 225 15.57 -29.28 9.27
C GLY A 225 14.38 -29.91 8.56
N LYS A 226 13.20 -29.36 8.85
CA LYS A 226 11.95 -29.72 8.19
C LYS A 226 11.84 -29.06 6.79
N THR A 227 10.98 -29.59 5.95
CA THR A 227 10.56 -28.91 4.73
C THR A 227 9.83 -27.63 5.08
N HIS A 228 10.15 -26.53 4.36
CA HIS A 228 9.55 -25.21 4.62
C HIS A 228 8.01 -25.30 4.58
N PRO A 229 7.25 -24.76 5.55
CA PRO A 229 5.80 -24.91 5.62
C PRO A 229 5.06 -24.52 4.34
N ASN A 230 5.47 -23.43 3.67
CA ASN A 230 4.89 -23.02 2.39
C ASN A 230 5.22 -24.01 1.26
N VAL A 231 6.43 -24.59 1.23
CA VAL A 231 6.81 -25.61 0.25
C VAL A 231 5.99 -26.87 0.49
N LEU A 232 5.82 -27.26 1.75
CA LEU A 232 5.02 -28.44 2.13
C LEU A 232 3.55 -28.30 1.67
N ARG A 233 2.96 -27.11 1.78
CA ARG A 233 1.57 -26.83 1.33
C ARG A 233 1.40 -26.90 -0.19
N HIS A 234 2.39 -26.45 -0.96
CA HIS A 234 2.26 -26.32 -2.43
C HIS A 234 2.85 -27.49 -3.20
N SER A 235 3.90 -28.11 -2.70
CA SER A 235 4.69 -29.14 -3.40
C SER A 235 4.93 -30.40 -2.56
N GLY A 236 4.43 -30.45 -1.32
CA GLY A 236 4.68 -31.56 -0.41
C GLY A 236 6.17 -31.78 -0.14
N GLU A 237 6.56 -33.05 -0.01
CA GLU A 237 7.93 -33.48 0.26
C GLU A 237 8.73 -33.79 -1.03
N GLU A 238 8.33 -33.21 -2.18
CA GLU A 238 8.94 -33.51 -3.50
C GLU A 238 10.47 -33.34 -3.48
N TYR A 239 10.95 -32.22 -2.92
CA TYR A 239 12.39 -31.94 -2.91
C TYR A 239 13.17 -32.89 -1.98
N ARG A 240 12.63 -33.20 -0.80
CA ARG A 240 13.25 -34.20 0.10
C ARG A 240 13.32 -35.57 -0.54
N ASN A 241 12.24 -35.99 -1.19
CA ASN A 241 12.21 -37.27 -1.93
C ASN A 241 13.25 -37.28 -3.07
N TYR A 242 13.38 -36.17 -3.81
CA TYR A 242 14.42 -36.03 -4.81
C TYR A 242 15.82 -36.18 -4.24
N LEU A 243 16.14 -35.56 -3.08
CA LEU A 243 17.42 -35.70 -2.42
C LEU A 243 17.68 -37.15 -1.98
N GLN A 244 16.68 -37.87 -1.45
CA GLN A 244 16.79 -39.30 -1.07
C GLN A 244 17.09 -40.18 -2.28
N VAL A 245 16.44 -39.93 -3.43
CA VAL A 245 16.72 -40.65 -4.67
C VAL A 245 18.16 -40.38 -5.13
N LEU A 246 18.60 -39.12 -5.07
CA LEU A 246 19.97 -38.73 -5.45
C LEU A 246 21.02 -39.41 -4.56
N ILE A 247 20.84 -39.44 -3.23
CA ILE A 247 21.70 -40.11 -2.28
C ILE A 247 21.85 -41.63 -2.62
N LYS A 248 20.71 -42.28 -2.89
CA LYS A 248 20.70 -43.69 -3.26
C LYS A 248 21.41 -43.95 -4.58
N SER A 249 21.18 -43.11 -5.60
CA SER A 249 21.80 -43.26 -6.91
C SER A 249 23.31 -43.11 -6.90
N LEU A 250 23.84 -42.25 -6.02
CA LEU A 250 25.26 -42.01 -5.81
C LEU A 250 25.87 -42.95 -4.74
N LYS A 251 25.09 -43.88 -4.13
CA LYS A 251 25.50 -44.81 -3.08
C LYS A 251 26.07 -44.15 -1.82
N LEU A 252 25.47 -42.99 -1.45
CA LEU A 252 25.93 -42.15 -0.33
C LEU A 252 25.15 -42.39 0.99
N ASN A 253 24.42 -43.50 1.15
CA ASN A 253 23.55 -43.74 2.30
C ASN A 253 24.28 -43.70 3.65
N GLU A 254 25.59 -44.02 3.73
CA GLU A 254 26.40 -43.97 4.94
C GLU A 254 27.12 -42.60 5.14
N HIS A 255 26.99 -41.71 4.17
CA HIS A 255 27.68 -40.41 4.16
C HIS A 255 26.72 -39.22 4.19
N VAL A 256 25.38 -39.43 4.11
CA VAL A 256 24.38 -38.34 4.16
C VAL A 256 23.23 -38.72 5.09
N LEU A 257 22.95 -37.84 6.06
CA LEU A 257 21.79 -37.95 6.93
C LEU A 257 20.83 -36.76 6.68
N LEU A 258 19.57 -37.06 6.35
CA LEU A 258 18.52 -36.08 6.23
C LEU A 258 17.62 -36.14 7.49
N LEU A 259 17.83 -35.25 8.45
CA LEU A 259 17.05 -35.16 9.68
C LEU A 259 15.86 -34.23 9.48
N ASN A 260 14.64 -34.82 9.56
CA ASN A 260 13.39 -34.07 9.33
C ASN A 260 12.81 -33.58 10.66
N GLU A 261 13.55 -32.77 11.37
CA GLU A 261 13.22 -32.32 12.71
C GLU A 261 13.42 -30.79 12.80
N PHE A 262 12.60 -30.14 13.61
CA PHE A 262 12.81 -28.76 14.06
C PHE A 262 13.31 -28.88 15.51
N ILE A 263 14.59 -28.66 15.70
CA ILE A 263 15.24 -28.81 17.00
C ILE A 263 15.31 -27.49 17.74
N ASP A 264 15.45 -27.53 19.07
CA ASP A 264 15.66 -26.33 19.87
C ASP A 264 17.08 -25.73 19.68
N GLU A 265 17.29 -24.53 20.15
CA GLU A 265 18.56 -23.81 19.98
C GLU A 265 19.74 -24.55 20.67
N ASN A 266 19.53 -25.12 21.84
CA ASN A 266 20.60 -25.83 22.55
C ASN A 266 21.10 -27.05 21.75
N GLU A 267 20.17 -27.86 21.25
CA GLU A 267 20.50 -29.01 20.42
C GLU A 267 21.15 -28.57 19.09
N LEU A 268 20.64 -27.49 18.46
CA LEU A 268 21.26 -26.93 17.27
C LEU A 268 22.72 -26.51 17.52
N PHE A 269 22.98 -25.82 18.63
CA PHE A 269 24.35 -25.40 18.98
C PHE A 269 25.27 -26.54 19.29
N LYS A 270 24.80 -27.68 19.84
CA LYS A 270 25.59 -28.90 19.95
C LYS A 270 25.99 -29.44 18.57
N TYR A 271 25.06 -29.47 17.58
CA TYR A 271 25.41 -29.86 16.20
C TYR A 271 26.42 -28.92 15.58
N LEU A 272 26.26 -27.61 15.78
CA LEU A 272 27.19 -26.59 15.27
C LEU A 272 28.57 -26.72 15.93
N SER A 273 28.64 -26.97 17.26
CA SER A 273 29.89 -27.17 17.97
C SER A 273 30.61 -28.48 17.52
N ALA A 274 29.84 -29.54 17.23
CA ALA A 274 30.39 -30.81 16.71
C ALA A 274 30.87 -30.67 15.24
N CYS A 275 30.44 -29.65 14.52
CA CYS A 275 30.67 -29.47 13.09
C CYS A 275 32.13 -29.12 12.77
N ASP A 276 32.66 -29.62 11.66
CA ASP A 276 33.94 -29.19 11.11
C ASP A 276 33.75 -28.07 10.12
N ILE A 277 32.80 -28.22 9.17
CA ILE A 277 32.52 -27.24 8.14
C ILE A 277 31.00 -27.10 8.00
N TYR A 278 30.51 -25.88 8.15
CA TYR A 278 29.13 -25.53 7.85
C TYR A 278 28.99 -25.07 6.41
N ILE A 279 27.99 -25.56 5.67
CA ILE A 279 27.84 -25.32 4.24
C ILE A 279 26.48 -24.65 3.94
N THR A 280 26.50 -23.52 3.21
CA THR A 280 25.28 -22.87 2.68
C THR A 280 25.35 -22.79 1.15
N PRO A 281 24.88 -23.82 0.44
CA PRO A 281 25.00 -23.94 -1.01
C PRO A 281 23.81 -23.31 -1.76
N TYR A 282 23.34 -22.15 -1.32
CA TYR A 282 22.13 -21.51 -1.85
C TYR A 282 22.24 -21.22 -3.34
N LEU A 283 21.12 -21.31 -4.08
CA LEU A 283 21.11 -21.20 -5.53
C LEU A 283 20.88 -19.77 -6.05
N SER A 284 20.51 -18.82 -5.18
CA SER A 284 20.23 -17.43 -5.53
C SER A 284 21.12 -16.49 -4.74
N GLU A 285 21.62 -15.45 -5.43
CA GLU A 285 22.40 -14.39 -4.80
C GLU A 285 21.53 -13.47 -3.91
N ALA A 286 20.22 -13.43 -4.13
CA ALA A 286 19.30 -12.46 -3.51
C ALA A 286 18.92 -12.82 -2.05
N GLN A 287 19.91 -13.10 -1.22
CA GLN A 287 19.73 -13.29 0.22
C GLN A 287 20.46 -12.20 0.98
N ILE A 288 19.70 -11.17 1.41
CA ILE A 288 20.26 -9.97 2.05
C ILE A 288 20.70 -10.19 3.50
N THR A 289 20.06 -11.14 4.19
CA THR A 289 20.37 -11.58 5.55
C THR A 289 20.14 -13.07 5.67
N SER A 290 21.01 -13.78 6.36
CA SER A 290 20.90 -15.23 6.62
C SER A 290 21.17 -15.51 8.09
N GLY A 291 20.11 -15.81 8.84
CA GLY A 291 20.22 -16.20 10.26
C GLY A 291 21.03 -17.49 10.44
N THR A 292 20.88 -18.48 9.53
CA THR A 292 21.64 -19.73 9.60
C THR A 292 23.14 -19.52 9.40
N LEU A 293 23.54 -18.57 8.54
CA LEU A 293 24.93 -18.17 8.38
C LEU A 293 25.47 -17.51 9.65
N SER A 294 24.71 -16.56 10.23
CA SER A 294 25.08 -15.88 11.46
C SER A 294 25.25 -16.85 12.62
N TYR A 295 24.35 -17.81 12.78
CA TYR A 295 24.43 -18.85 13.81
C TYR A 295 25.67 -19.73 13.65
N ALA A 296 26.01 -20.16 12.43
CA ALA A 296 27.21 -20.94 12.18
C ALA A 296 28.50 -20.14 12.51
N MET A 297 28.54 -18.87 12.13
CA MET A 297 29.63 -17.96 12.50
C MET A 297 29.70 -17.77 14.02
N GLY A 298 28.54 -17.55 14.68
CA GLY A 298 28.45 -17.41 16.13
C GLY A 298 28.93 -18.62 16.91
N ALA A 299 28.73 -19.82 16.36
CA ALA A 299 29.23 -21.08 16.93
C ALA A 299 30.72 -21.38 16.60
N GLY A 300 31.41 -20.51 15.86
CA GLY A 300 32.80 -20.69 15.48
C GLY A 300 33.03 -21.73 14.39
N CYS A 301 32.00 -22.03 13.56
CA CYS A 301 32.16 -22.97 12.46
C CYS A 301 32.98 -22.34 11.32
N ALA A 302 33.83 -23.13 10.67
CA ALA A 302 34.34 -22.79 9.36
C ALA A 302 33.18 -22.84 8.34
N VAL A 303 32.93 -21.74 7.65
CA VAL A 303 31.81 -21.64 6.72
C VAL A 303 32.27 -21.70 5.28
N VAL A 304 31.59 -22.58 4.48
CA VAL A 304 31.74 -22.64 3.01
C VAL A 304 30.40 -22.31 2.37
N SER A 305 30.35 -21.32 1.50
CA SER A 305 29.10 -20.76 0.99
C SER A 305 29.19 -20.41 -0.50
N THR A 306 28.01 -20.44 -1.17
CA THR A 306 27.87 -19.70 -2.43
C THR A 306 27.87 -18.19 -2.17
N PRO A 307 28.26 -17.33 -3.16
CA PRO A 307 28.45 -15.91 -2.94
C PRO A 307 27.11 -15.11 -2.97
N TYR A 308 26.09 -15.57 -2.21
CA TYR A 308 24.92 -14.73 -2.02
C TYR A 308 25.28 -13.49 -1.18
N TRP A 309 24.49 -12.42 -1.29
CA TRP A 309 24.85 -11.09 -0.80
C TRP A 309 25.38 -11.04 0.63
N HIS A 310 24.70 -11.70 1.57
CA HIS A 310 25.17 -11.72 2.96
C HIS A 310 26.46 -12.52 3.14
N ALA A 311 26.59 -13.68 2.49
CA ALA A 311 27.80 -14.48 2.56
C ALA A 311 29.00 -13.79 1.89
N ALA A 312 28.80 -13.17 0.74
CA ALA A 312 29.84 -12.41 0.03
C ALA A 312 30.36 -11.22 0.86
N GLU A 313 29.49 -10.60 1.66
CA GLU A 313 29.85 -9.52 2.57
C GLU A 313 30.57 -10.03 3.83
N LEU A 314 30.07 -11.13 4.41
CA LEU A 314 30.50 -11.59 5.73
C LEU A 314 31.78 -12.45 5.69
N LEU A 315 31.96 -13.29 4.65
CA LEU A 315 33.03 -14.28 4.60
C LEU A 315 34.36 -13.73 4.02
N VAL A 316 34.52 -12.41 4.01
CA VAL A 316 35.79 -11.74 3.70
C VAL A 316 36.82 -11.89 4.83
N GLU A 317 38.06 -11.53 4.59
CA GLU A 317 39.11 -11.50 5.62
C GLU A 317 39.35 -12.86 6.31
N ASN A 318 39.33 -13.93 5.53
CA ASN A 318 39.55 -15.32 5.98
C ASN A 318 38.53 -15.83 7.02
N LYS A 319 37.27 -15.28 7.03
CA LYS A 319 36.19 -15.75 7.91
C LYS A 319 35.43 -16.96 7.33
N GLY A 320 35.74 -17.38 6.10
CA GLY A 320 35.13 -18.50 5.41
C GLY A 320 35.66 -18.65 3.99
N ARG A 321 35.00 -19.51 3.20
CA ARG A 321 35.33 -19.72 1.79
C ARG A 321 34.09 -19.62 0.94
N LEU A 322 34.26 -19.13 -0.29
CA LEU A 322 33.21 -19.04 -1.28
C LEU A 322 33.48 -20.01 -2.44
N PHE A 323 32.42 -20.54 -3.02
CA PHE A 323 32.43 -21.32 -4.26
C PHE A 323 31.28 -20.88 -5.16
N ASP A 324 31.35 -21.14 -6.46
CA ASP A 324 30.34 -20.64 -7.41
C ASP A 324 28.99 -21.35 -7.30
N PHE A 325 27.92 -20.67 -7.74
CA PHE A 325 26.55 -21.23 -7.73
C PHE A 325 26.46 -22.48 -8.59
N ASN A 326 25.82 -23.56 -8.05
CA ASN A 326 25.66 -24.85 -8.70
C ASN A 326 26.96 -25.57 -9.07
N ASP A 327 28.10 -25.18 -8.49
CA ASP A 327 29.42 -25.76 -8.77
C ASP A 327 29.77 -26.82 -7.71
N SER A 328 29.45 -28.08 -8.00
CA SER A 328 29.79 -29.23 -7.14
C SER A 328 31.29 -29.57 -7.20
N ASP A 329 31.98 -29.31 -8.31
CA ASP A 329 33.39 -29.61 -8.47
C ASP A 329 34.24 -28.59 -7.70
N GLY A 330 33.96 -27.27 -7.87
CA GLY A 330 34.60 -26.22 -7.09
C GLY A 330 34.32 -26.36 -5.58
N LEU A 331 33.11 -26.78 -5.18
CA LEU A 331 32.83 -27.08 -3.78
C LEU A 331 33.70 -28.24 -3.26
N SER A 332 33.87 -29.31 -4.06
CA SER A 332 34.70 -30.46 -3.65
C SER A 332 36.17 -30.11 -3.50
N GLU A 333 36.70 -29.21 -4.36
CA GLU A 333 38.05 -28.67 -4.27
C GLU A 333 38.27 -27.90 -2.97
N VAL A 334 37.35 -26.93 -2.67
CA VAL A 334 37.41 -26.15 -1.43
C VAL A 334 37.31 -27.02 -0.16
N LEU A 335 36.40 -28.01 -0.14
CA LEU A 335 36.23 -28.85 1.01
C LEU A 335 37.43 -29.79 1.22
N ASN A 336 37.99 -30.36 0.14
CA ASN A 336 39.19 -31.19 0.23
C ASN A 336 40.39 -30.35 0.73
N GLU A 337 40.61 -29.13 0.22
CA GLU A 337 41.66 -28.24 0.70
C GLU A 337 41.57 -27.98 2.20
N LEU A 338 40.36 -27.68 2.72
CA LEU A 338 40.15 -27.39 4.12
C LEU A 338 40.34 -28.63 5.00
N LEU A 339 39.85 -29.80 4.55
CA LEU A 339 39.98 -31.04 5.29
C LEU A 339 41.41 -31.59 5.31
N GLU A 340 42.21 -31.30 4.27
CA GLU A 340 43.63 -31.64 4.17
C GLU A 340 44.54 -30.66 4.96
N ASN A 341 44.05 -29.45 5.28
CA ASN A 341 44.82 -28.42 5.97
C ASN A 341 44.14 -27.98 7.29
N PRO A 342 44.36 -28.75 8.40
CA PRO A 342 43.73 -28.43 9.70
C PRO A 342 44.12 -27.07 10.27
N GLU A 343 45.32 -26.55 9.96
CA GLU A 343 45.77 -25.23 10.44
C GLU A 343 44.94 -24.10 9.80
N ASN A 344 44.73 -24.13 8.49
CA ASN A 344 43.88 -23.17 7.77
C ASN A 344 42.40 -23.27 8.22
N LEU A 345 41.90 -24.51 8.43
CA LEU A 345 40.56 -24.72 8.95
C LEU A 345 40.39 -24.11 10.35
N HIS A 346 41.38 -24.26 11.21
CA HIS A 346 41.37 -23.70 12.57
C HIS A 346 41.42 -22.16 12.55
N GLU A 347 42.27 -21.55 11.71
CA GLU A 347 42.35 -20.10 11.56
C GLU A 347 41.00 -19.51 11.14
N ILE A 348 40.27 -20.15 10.20
CA ILE A 348 38.92 -19.72 9.80
C ILE A 348 37.94 -19.81 10.97
N GLN A 349 38.01 -20.87 11.78
CA GLN A 349 37.16 -21.09 12.97
C GLN A 349 37.45 -20.03 14.06
N GLU A 350 38.72 -19.64 14.25
CA GLU A 350 39.11 -18.58 15.17
C GLU A 350 38.51 -17.21 14.73
N HIS A 351 38.66 -16.84 13.46
CA HIS A 351 38.08 -15.58 12.94
C HIS A 351 36.53 -15.60 13.01
N ALA A 352 35.88 -16.73 12.78
CA ALA A 352 34.45 -16.86 12.95
C ALA A 352 34.04 -16.68 14.42
N THR A 353 34.80 -17.30 15.36
CA THR A 353 34.57 -17.16 16.80
C THR A 353 34.72 -15.72 17.28
N GLU A 354 35.78 -15.00 16.85
CA GLU A 354 36.00 -13.60 17.17
C GLU A 354 34.82 -12.73 16.69
N TYR A 355 34.37 -12.92 15.45
CA TYR A 355 33.21 -12.23 14.92
C TYR A 355 31.94 -12.54 15.71
N GLY A 356 31.71 -13.83 16.02
CA GLY A 356 30.54 -14.31 16.76
C GLY A 356 30.40 -13.68 18.14
N GLN A 357 31.52 -13.46 18.83
CA GLN A 357 31.53 -12.81 20.14
C GLN A 357 30.96 -11.38 20.12
N ASP A 358 31.04 -10.67 18.99
CA ASP A 358 30.57 -9.27 18.86
C ASP A 358 29.10 -9.16 18.48
N ILE A 359 28.47 -10.26 18.09
CA ILE A 359 27.07 -10.32 17.65
C ILE A 359 26.18 -11.19 18.55
N THR A 360 26.61 -11.52 19.78
CA THR A 360 25.75 -12.26 20.70
C THR A 360 24.47 -11.48 21.03
N TRP A 361 23.37 -12.20 21.32
CA TRP A 361 22.08 -11.56 21.64
C TRP A 361 22.19 -10.50 22.76
N PRO A 362 22.95 -10.71 23.85
CA PRO A 362 23.15 -9.66 24.86
C PRO A 362 23.77 -8.37 24.27
N LYS A 363 24.75 -8.48 23.36
CA LYS A 363 25.36 -7.32 22.72
C LYS A 363 24.42 -6.64 21.71
N VAL A 364 23.71 -7.44 20.91
CA VAL A 364 22.71 -6.95 19.95
C VAL A 364 21.54 -6.27 20.69
N GLY A 365 21.03 -6.89 21.76
CA GLY A 365 19.99 -6.29 22.60
C GLY A 365 20.42 -4.96 23.24
N GLN A 366 21.71 -4.84 23.63
CA GLN A 366 22.26 -3.57 24.11
C GLN A 366 22.28 -2.50 22.99
N LYS A 367 22.72 -2.83 21.77
CA LYS A 367 22.72 -1.91 20.62
C LYS A 367 21.30 -1.39 20.34
N TYR A 368 20.27 -2.27 20.39
CA TYR A 368 18.85 -1.85 20.23
C TYR A 368 18.38 -0.97 21.40
N THR A 369 18.73 -1.31 22.62
CA THR A 369 18.36 -0.52 23.81
C THR A 369 18.96 0.89 23.75
N ASP A 370 20.22 1.01 23.34
CA ASP A 370 20.89 2.29 23.16
C ASP A 370 20.24 3.11 22.04
N LEU A 371 19.90 2.48 20.91
CA LEU A 371 19.21 3.11 19.79
C LEU A 371 17.85 3.68 20.20
N ILE A 372 17.03 2.88 20.91
CA ILE A 372 15.72 3.31 21.40
C ILE A 372 15.87 4.45 22.39
N THR A 373 16.83 4.37 23.31
CA THR A 373 17.11 5.43 24.28
C THR A 373 17.48 6.74 23.56
N GLN A 374 18.28 6.66 22.50
CA GLN A 374 18.60 7.82 21.66
C GLN A 374 17.35 8.40 20.96
N VAL A 375 16.44 7.57 20.47
CA VAL A 375 15.19 8.00 19.84
C VAL A 375 14.30 8.71 20.87
N LEU A 376 14.14 8.11 22.06
CA LEU A 376 13.30 8.66 23.13
C LEU A 376 13.86 9.94 23.74
N SER A 377 15.17 10.16 23.69
CA SER A 377 15.83 11.38 24.21
C SER A 377 15.63 12.61 23.31
N ARG A 378 15.16 12.44 22.08
CA ARG A 378 14.87 13.56 21.19
C ARG A 378 13.68 14.36 21.72
N PRO A 379 13.73 15.72 21.66
CA PRO A 379 12.55 16.50 21.96
C PRO A 379 11.40 16.02 21.08
N LYS A 380 10.27 15.64 21.69
CA LYS A 380 9.04 15.41 20.93
C LYS A 380 8.70 16.72 20.26
N VAL A 381 8.97 16.85 18.98
CA VAL A 381 8.36 17.91 18.16
C VAL A 381 6.86 17.62 18.22
N PRO A 382 6.02 18.50 18.80
CA PRO A 382 4.60 18.29 18.76
C PRO A 382 4.23 18.10 17.29
N LEU A 383 3.57 16.98 16.97
CA LEU A 383 2.94 16.85 15.66
C LEU A 383 2.11 18.13 15.49
N PRO A 384 2.29 18.91 14.41
CA PRO A 384 1.46 20.06 14.18
C PRO A 384 0.02 19.57 14.30
N LYS A 385 -0.78 20.19 15.16
CA LYS A 385 -2.23 19.95 15.16
C LYS A 385 -2.63 20.08 13.71
N LYS A 386 -3.23 19.03 13.13
CA LYS A 386 -3.79 19.09 11.77
C LYS A 386 -4.69 20.34 11.77
N GLU A 387 -4.16 21.45 11.27
CA GLU A 387 -5.00 22.59 10.96
C GLU A 387 -5.93 22.09 9.86
N ASN A 388 -7.22 22.16 10.12
CA ASN A 388 -8.26 21.61 9.25
C ASN A 388 -8.45 22.43 7.95
N VAL A 389 -7.46 23.21 7.57
CA VAL A 389 -7.40 23.96 6.31
C VAL A 389 -6.16 23.49 5.57
N ILE A 390 -6.36 22.86 4.43
CA ILE A 390 -5.25 22.45 3.57
C ILE A 390 -4.66 23.70 2.93
N ASP A 391 -3.37 23.94 3.18
CA ASP A 391 -2.60 24.88 2.38
C ASP A 391 -2.39 24.27 0.98
N PRO A 392 -2.94 24.89 -0.10
CA PRO A 392 -2.73 24.40 -1.47
C PRO A 392 -1.27 24.28 -1.88
N LEU A 393 -0.35 25.00 -1.22
CA LEU A 393 1.09 24.88 -1.45
C LEU A 393 1.67 23.54 -1.00
N LEU A 394 0.95 22.82 -0.11
CA LEU A 394 1.34 21.50 0.35
C LEU A 394 0.77 20.37 -0.53
N LEU A 395 -0.11 20.70 -1.47
CA LEU A 395 -0.67 19.73 -2.41
C LEU A 395 0.31 19.42 -3.54
N PRO A 396 0.22 18.21 -4.17
CA PRO A 396 0.95 17.96 -5.40
C PRO A 396 0.63 19.03 -6.44
N PRO A 397 1.61 19.52 -7.22
CA PRO A 397 1.32 20.48 -8.29
C PRO A 397 0.30 19.91 -9.28
N PHE A 398 -0.68 20.71 -9.66
CA PHE A 398 -1.64 20.34 -10.70
C PHE A 398 -0.91 20.04 -12.02
N SER A 399 -1.27 18.95 -12.70
CA SER A 399 -0.54 18.51 -13.89
C SER A 399 -1.43 17.75 -14.87
N LEU A 400 -1.42 18.16 -16.13
CA LEU A 400 -2.09 17.47 -17.24
C LEU A 400 -1.20 16.43 -17.95
N VAL A 401 -0.01 16.12 -17.44
CA VAL A 401 0.96 15.23 -18.10
C VAL A 401 0.38 13.84 -18.36
N HIS A 402 -0.36 13.27 -17.41
CA HIS A 402 -0.97 11.95 -17.60
C HIS A 402 -2.14 12.01 -18.58
N ILE A 403 -2.97 13.03 -18.51
CA ILE A 403 -4.08 13.26 -19.47
C ILE A 403 -3.54 13.40 -20.88
N LYS A 404 -2.44 14.16 -21.07
CA LYS A 404 -1.76 14.26 -22.37
C LYS A 404 -1.30 12.90 -22.90
N ARG A 405 -0.88 11.99 -22.01
CA ARG A 405 -0.47 10.62 -22.40
C ARG A 405 -1.66 9.76 -22.85
N LEU A 406 -2.83 9.95 -22.24
CA LEU A 406 -4.05 9.22 -22.58
C LEU A 406 -4.79 9.81 -23.78
N THR A 407 -4.50 11.05 -24.19
CA THR A 407 -5.25 11.78 -25.23
C THR A 407 -4.53 11.74 -26.57
N ASP A 408 -5.26 11.41 -27.62
CA ASP A 408 -4.82 11.53 -29.01
C ASP A 408 -5.73 12.48 -29.82
N ASP A 409 -5.71 12.42 -31.13
CA ASP A 409 -6.51 13.25 -32.05
C ASP A 409 -8.00 12.88 -32.08
N THR A 410 -8.40 11.80 -31.44
CA THR A 410 -9.78 11.29 -31.38
C THR A 410 -10.46 11.66 -30.09
N GLY A 411 -9.77 11.46 -28.95
CA GLY A 411 -10.31 11.67 -27.61
C GLY A 411 -9.37 11.13 -26.54
N ILE A 412 -9.89 10.94 -25.33
CA ILE A 412 -9.15 10.29 -24.24
C ILE A 412 -9.39 8.77 -24.28
N ILE A 413 -8.31 7.97 -24.23
CA ILE A 413 -8.35 6.50 -24.14
C ILE A 413 -8.81 6.13 -22.74
N GLN A 414 -9.85 5.27 -22.66
CA GLN A 414 -10.54 5.01 -21.37
C GLN A 414 -9.70 4.28 -20.35
N HIS A 415 -8.82 3.34 -20.74
CA HIS A 415 -8.06 2.53 -19.79
C HIS A 415 -6.56 2.58 -20.02
N ALA A 416 -5.81 2.36 -18.94
CA ALA A 416 -4.36 2.19 -18.97
C ALA A 416 -3.96 0.90 -18.24
N LYS A 417 -2.85 0.30 -18.65
CA LYS A 417 -2.17 -0.73 -17.88
C LYS A 417 -1.02 -0.07 -17.12
N PHE A 418 -1.15 0.03 -15.81
CA PHE A 418 -0.40 1.01 -15.01
C PHE A 418 -0.59 2.41 -15.60
N GLY A 419 0.47 3.16 -15.88
CA GLY A 419 0.39 4.48 -16.52
C GLY A 419 0.50 4.47 -18.05
N ILE A 420 0.36 3.33 -18.75
CA ILE A 420 0.49 3.21 -20.21
C ILE A 420 -0.89 3.00 -20.84
N PRO A 421 -1.31 3.84 -21.82
CA PRO A 421 -2.61 3.72 -22.48
C PRO A 421 -2.86 2.33 -23.08
N ASN A 422 -4.02 1.74 -22.80
CA ASN A 422 -4.43 0.47 -23.38
C ASN A 422 -5.29 0.70 -24.64
N LEU A 423 -4.64 0.77 -25.79
CA LEU A 423 -5.29 1.08 -27.07
C LEU A 423 -6.38 0.07 -27.48
N LYS A 424 -6.41 -1.13 -26.88
CA LYS A 424 -7.42 -2.15 -27.18
C LYS A 424 -8.81 -1.76 -26.66
N GLU A 425 -8.86 -0.94 -25.61
CA GLU A 425 -10.11 -0.53 -24.96
C GLU A 425 -10.80 0.64 -25.68
N GLY A 426 -10.06 1.42 -26.49
CA GLY A 426 -10.62 2.54 -27.23
C GLY A 426 -11.09 3.70 -26.34
N TYR A 427 -12.21 4.30 -26.71
CA TYR A 427 -12.73 5.53 -26.11
C TYR A 427 -14.17 5.33 -25.65
N CYS A 428 -14.55 6.03 -24.57
CA CYS A 428 -15.96 6.14 -24.18
C CYS A 428 -16.42 7.59 -24.05
N LEU A 429 -17.71 7.79 -24.22
CA LEU A 429 -18.34 9.11 -24.11
C LEU A 429 -18.21 9.71 -22.71
N ASP A 430 -18.38 8.86 -21.69
CA ASP A 430 -18.35 9.25 -20.29
C ASP A 430 -17.01 9.93 -19.92
N ASP A 431 -15.89 9.30 -20.27
CA ASP A 431 -14.55 9.84 -20.01
C ASP A 431 -14.26 11.11 -20.82
N ASN A 432 -14.71 11.17 -22.08
CA ASN A 432 -14.54 12.38 -22.91
C ASN A 432 -15.39 13.54 -22.41
N ALA A 433 -16.57 13.29 -21.84
CA ALA A 433 -17.40 14.32 -21.19
C ALA A 433 -16.72 14.84 -19.92
N ARG A 434 -16.20 13.96 -19.05
CA ARG A 434 -15.42 14.35 -17.87
C ARG A 434 -14.15 15.13 -18.28
N ALA A 435 -13.48 14.70 -19.36
CA ALA A 435 -12.30 15.38 -19.87
C ALA A 435 -12.63 16.78 -20.37
N LEU A 436 -13.77 16.97 -21.07
CA LEU A 436 -14.25 18.29 -21.47
C LEU A 436 -14.52 19.18 -20.24
N LEU A 437 -15.22 18.67 -19.22
CA LEU A 437 -15.47 19.38 -17.96
C LEU A 437 -14.16 19.80 -17.31
N MET A 438 -13.22 18.89 -17.15
CA MET A 438 -11.92 19.11 -16.49
C MET A 438 -11.10 20.18 -17.24
N VAL A 439 -11.01 20.14 -18.59
CA VAL A 439 -10.25 21.17 -19.32
C VAL A 439 -10.94 22.52 -19.30
N CYS A 440 -12.28 22.58 -19.27
CA CYS A 440 -13.02 23.82 -19.08
C CYS A 440 -12.72 24.45 -17.71
N MET A 441 -12.74 23.66 -16.63
CA MET A 441 -12.36 24.07 -15.28
C MET A 441 -10.91 24.56 -15.24
N THR A 442 -9.98 23.80 -15.83
CA THR A 442 -8.56 24.14 -15.89
C THR A 442 -8.33 25.45 -16.61
N TYR A 443 -8.93 25.63 -17.79
CA TYR A 443 -8.76 26.87 -18.55
C TYR A 443 -9.38 28.08 -17.83
N LYS A 444 -10.55 27.91 -17.19
CA LYS A 444 -11.18 28.97 -16.38
C LYS A 444 -10.25 29.44 -15.26
N GLN A 445 -9.69 28.54 -14.49
CA GLN A 445 -8.90 28.84 -13.28
C GLN A 445 -7.44 29.21 -13.60
N LYS A 446 -6.79 28.48 -14.51
CA LYS A 446 -5.33 28.55 -14.72
C LYS A 446 -4.93 29.17 -16.05
N LYS A 447 -5.86 29.35 -16.99
CA LYS A 447 -5.57 29.79 -18.38
C LYS A 447 -4.51 28.89 -19.06
N ASP A 448 -4.47 27.61 -18.71
CA ASP A 448 -3.50 26.65 -19.22
C ASP A 448 -3.66 26.43 -20.74
N PRO A 449 -2.63 26.65 -21.56
CA PRO A 449 -2.73 26.51 -23.02
C PRO A 449 -3.05 25.08 -23.46
N LEU A 450 -2.58 24.07 -22.72
CA LEU A 450 -2.82 22.66 -23.02
C LEU A 450 -4.30 22.28 -22.83
N ALA A 451 -4.95 22.86 -21.81
CA ALA A 451 -6.38 22.70 -21.61
C ALA A 451 -7.18 23.26 -22.80
N LEU A 452 -6.76 24.40 -23.34
CA LEU A 452 -7.40 25.01 -24.53
C LEU A 452 -7.13 24.15 -25.79
N GLU A 453 -5.95 23.52 -25.90
CA GLU A 453 -5.59 22.62 -27.00
C GLU A 453 -6.46 21.34 -27.02
N PHE A 454 -6.75 20.78 -25.84
CA PHE A 454 -7.56 19.55 -25.72
C PHE A 454 -9.07 19.78 -25.81
N MET A 455 -9.54 20.97 -25.49
CA MET A 455 -10.98 21.27 -25.48
C MET A 455 -11.70 20.93 -26.81
N PRO A 456 -11.18 21.30 -28.01
CA PRO A 456 -11.81 20.90 -29.25
C PRO A 456 -11.76 19.41 -29.53
N VAL A 457 -10.76 18.69 -29.04
CA VAL A 457 -10.68 17.22 -29.20
C VAL A 457 -11.88 16.57 -28.52
N TYR A 458 -12.12 16.89 -27.25
CA TYR A 458 -13.22 16.28 -26.51
C TYR A 458 -14.59 16.77 -26.97
N LEU A 459 -14.73 18.05 -27.32
CA LEU A 459 -15.99 18.60 -27.83
C LEU A 459 -16.36 18.00 -29.20
N SER A 460 -15.38 17.81 -30.10
CA SER A 460 -15.62 17.17 -31.39
C SER A 460 -15.94 15.69 -31.24
N TYR A 461 -15.31 14.99 -30.28
CA TYR A 461 -15.66 13.60 -29.96
C TYR A 461 -17.12 13.50 -29.49
N ILE A 462 -17.54 14.33 -28.55
CA ILE A 462 -18.92 14.35 -28.03
C ILE A 462 -19.91 14.60 -29.19
N HIS A 463 -19.63 15.59 -30.06
CA HIS A 463 -20.46 15.85 -31.21
C HIS A 463 -20.51 14.68 -32.21
N TYR A 464 -19.38 13.99 -32.43
CA TYR A 464 -19.32 12.81 -33.30
C TYR A 464 -20.12 11.62 -32.76
N MET A 465 -20.20 11.49 -31.43
CA MET A 465 -20.96 10.43 -30.76
C MET A 465 -22.46 10.73 -30.69
N GLN A 466 -22.92 11.95 -31.01
CA GLN A 466 -24.34 12.32 -30.97
C GLN A 466 -25.12 11.73 -32.15
N ASN A 467 -26.23 11.09 -31.87
CA ASN A 467 -27.19 10.58 -32.83
C ASN A 467 -28.12 11.72 -33.36
N LYS A 468 -28.76 11.50 -34.49
CA LYS A 468 -29.70 12.46 -35.09
C LYS A 468 -30.94 12.76 -34.21
N ASP A 469 -31.29 11.88 -33.30
CA ASP A 469 -32.39 12.05 -32.35
C ASP A 469 -31.94 12.71 -31.03
N GLY A 470 -30.70 13.21 -30.98
CA GLY A 470 -30.14 13.87 -29.81
C GLY A 470 -29.66 12.92 -28.70
N THR A 471 -29.79 11.60 -28.85
CA THR A 471 -29.13 10.62 -27.97
C THR A 471 -27.66 10.50 -28.30
N PHE A 472 -26.89 9.77 -27.49
CA PHE A 472 -25.46 9.56 -27.74
C PHE A 472 -25.14 8.07 -27.78
N ARG A 473 -24.09 7.70 -28.55
CA ARG A 473 -23.38 6.44 -28.44
C ARG A 473 -22.38 6.54 -27.29
N ASN A 474 -21.99 5.41 -26.69
CA ASN A 474 -21.05 5.42 -25.60
C ASN A 474 -19.63 5.00 -26.01
N PHE A 475 -19.47 3.97 -26.85
CA PHE A 475 -18.18 3.36 -27.09
C PHE A 475 -17.72 3.50 -28.54
N LEU A 476 -16.44 3.88 -28.70
CA LEU A 476 -15.73 3.93 -29.97
C LEU A 476 -14.44 3.11 -29.86
N SER A 477 -14.22 2.17 -30.79
CA SER A 477 -12.96 1.42 -30.85
C SER A 477 -11.79 2.31 -31.26
N PHE A 478 -10.55 1.86 -31.02
CA PHE A 478 -9.35 2.60 -31.40
C PHE A 478 -9.26 2.89 -32.92
N ASN A 479 -9.80 2.01 -33.75
CA ASN A 479 -9.92 2.22 -35.21
C ASN A 479 -11.20 2.97 -35.60
N ARG A 480 -11.83 3.68 -34.69
CA ARG A 480 -12.97 4.60 -34.87
C ARG A 480 -14.24 3.92 -35.39
N ASN A 481 -14.49 2.65 -35.04
CA ASN A 481 -15.79 2.01 -35.27
C ASN A 481 -16.68 2.18 -34.05
N PHE A 482 -17.94 2.57 -34.25
CA PHE A 482 -18.95 2.57 -33.20
C PHE A 482 -19.21 1.15 -32.70
N LEU A 483 -19.26 0.98 -31.38
CA LEU A 483 -19.45 -0.32 -30.73
C LEU A 483 -20.87 -0.50 -30.20
N ASP A 484 -21.64 0.58 -30.15
CA ASP A 484 -23.04 0.60 -29.74
C ASP A 484 -23.85 1.58 -30.60
N GLU A 485 -25.17 1.43 -30.58
CA GLU A 485 -26.09 2.35 -31.27
C GLU A 485 -26.59 3.46 -30.34
N LYS A 486 -26.75 3.16 -29.05
CA LYS A 486 -27.18 4.09 -28.01
C LYS A 486 -26.47 3.75 -26.69
N GLY A 487 -25.88 4.75 -26.08
CA GLY A 487 -25.17 4.64 -24.81
C GLY A 487 -26.09 4.61 -23.58
N SER A 488 -25.46 4.57 -22.40
CA SER A 488 -26.17 4.60 -21.12
C SER A 488 -26.75 5.99 -20.81
N GLU A 489 -27.79 6.02 -19.96
CA GLU A 489 -28.35 7.28 -19.50
C GLU A 489 -27.39 8.04 -18.57
N ASP A 490 -26.47 7.36 -17.91
CA ASP A 490 -25.42 7.97 -17.08
C ASP A 490 -24.43 8.75 -17.95
N SER A 491 -23.91 8.13 -19.04
CA SER A 491 -23.02 8.81 -19.98
C SER A 491 -23.72 9.99 -20.69
N PHE A 492 -25.02 9.85 -20.99
CA PHE A 492 -25.85 10.93 -21.49
C PHE A 492 -25.86 12.11 -20.48
N GLY A 493 -26.23 11.85 -19.23
CA GLY A 493 -26.31 12.89 -18.20
C GLY A 493 -24.97 13.59 -17.97
N ARG A 494 -23.84 12.85 -17.91
CA ARG A 494 -22.50 13.45 -17.78
C ARG A 494 -22.13 14.33 -18.96
N THR A 495 -22.55 13.94 -20.16
CA THR A 495 -22.36 14.76 -21.36
C THR A 495 -23.12 16.09 -21.23
N ILE A 496 -24.37 16.05 -20.76
CA ILE A 496 -25.15 17.26 -20.51
C ILE A 496 -24.52 18.13 -19.42
N TRP A 497 -23.96 17.51 -18.36
CA TRP A 497 -23.23 18.27 -17.34
C TRP A 497 -22.02 19.00 -17.94
N ALA A 498 -21.15 18.32 -18.70
CA ALA A 498 -19.98 18.93 -19.32
C ALA A 498 -20.36 20.06 -20.28
N LEU A 499 -21.38 19.83 -21.11
CA LEU A 499 -21.88 20.85 -22.04
C LEU A 499 -22.51 22.07 -21.30
N GLY A 500 -23.32 21.83 -20.27
CA GLY A 500 -23.89 22.89 -19.45
C GLY A 500 -22.81 23.75 -18.77
N TYR A 501 -21.76 23.14 -18.25
CA TYR A 501 -20.61 23.84 -17.69
C TYR A 501 -19.86 24.65 -18.76
N LEU A 502 -19.65 24.07 -19.97
CA LEU A 502 -19.03 24.76 -21.10
C LEU A 502 -19.83 26.00 -21.49
N LEU A 503 -21.17 25.91 -21.56
CA LEU A 503 -22.03 27.07 -21.94
C LEU A 503 -21.88 28.25 -20.98
N GLY A 504 -21.66 27.98 -19.69
CA GLY A 504 -21.40 29.02 -18.70
C GLY A 504 -19.96 29.56 -18.70
N ASN A 505 -18.99 28.85 -19.34
CA ASN A 505 -17.56 29.14 -19.22
C ASN A 505 -16.77 29.00 -20.53
N ALA A 506 -17.44 29.10 -21.68
CA ALA A 506 -16.80 28.96 -22.99
C ALA A 506 -15.68 29.99 -23.22
N PRO A 507 -14.50 29.57 -23.73
CA PRO A 507 -13.38 30.49 -23.99
C PRO A 507 -13.68 31.56 -25.05
N ASN A 508 -14.53 31.22 -26.01
CA ASN A 508 -14.96 32.10 -27.08
C ASN A 508 -16.28 31.62 -27.71
N ASP A 509 -16.80 32.37 -28.66
CA ASP A 509 -18.09 32.10 -29.32
C ASP A 509 -18.13 30.76 -30.07
N ALA A 510 -17.04 30.32 -30.70
CA ALA A 510 -17.03 29.06 -31.44
C ALA A 510 -17.32 27.85 -30.54
N TYR A 511 -16.69 27.78 -29.35
CA TYR A 511 -16.96 26.73 -28.35
C TYR A 511 -18.39 26.85 -27.80
N TYR A 512 -18.85 28.09 -27.53
CA TYR A 512 -20.20 28.32 -27.06
C TYR A 512 -21.25 27.81 -28.07
N GLN A 513 -21.15 28.22 -29.34
CA GLN A 513 -22.13 27.84 -30.35
C GLN A 513 -22.13 26.33 -30.64
N THR A 514 -20.94 25.69 -30.68
CA THR A 514 -20.84 24.22 -30.85
C THR A 514 -21.45 23.51 -29.65
N GLY A 515 -21.09 23.88 -28.42
CA GLY A 515 -21.65 23.29 -27.21
C GLY A 515 -23.17 23.48 -27.12
N LYS A 516 -23.66 24.66 -27.51
CA LYS A 516 -25.09 24.98 -27.55
C LYS A 516 -25.85 24.11 -28.53
N LEU A 517 -25.32 23.89 -29.74
CA LEU A 517 -25.92 23.00 -30.72
C LEU A 517 -26.12 21.60 -30.14
N VAL A 518 -25.04 20.98 -29.65
CA VAL A 518 -25.07 19.63 -29.12
C VAL A 518 -25.97 19.51 -27.88
N PHE A 519 -25.94 20.49 -26.97
CA PHE A 519 -26.78 20.53 -25.79
C PHE A 519 -28.27 20.60 -26.13
N PHE A 520 -28.68 21.53 -27.01
CA PHE A 520 -30.09 21.70 -27.33
C PHE A 520 -30.67 20.58 -28.20
N ASP A 521 -29.87 19.94 -29.05
CA ASP A 521 -30.28 18.72 -29.78
C ASP A 521 -30.60 17.56 -28.82
N ALA A 522 -29.99 17.53 -27.63
CA ALA A 522 -30.24 16.52 -26.60
C ALA A 522 -31.49 16.80 -25.74
N VAL A 523 -31.95 18.07 -25.61
CA VAL A 523 -33.05 18.49 -24.71
C VAL A 523 -34.32 17.61 -24.86
N PRO A 524 -34.79 17.23 -26.09
CA PRO A 524 -35.98 16.39 -26.21
C PRO A 524 -35.90 15.05 -25.47
N ASN A 525 -34.71 14.58 -25.10
CA ASN A 525 -34.51 13.32 -24.42
C ASN A 525 -34.51 13.44 -22.88
N PHE A 526 -34.46 14.63 -22.29
CA PHE A 526 -34.35 14.84 -20.85
C PHE A 526 -35.49 14.20 -20.07
N ASP A 527 -36.72 14.32 -20.56
CA ASP A 527 -37.91 13.74 -19.94
C ASP A 527 -37.99 12.21 -19.99
N SER A 528 -37.17 11.56 -20.81
CA SER A 528 -37.18 10.11 -21.01
C SER A 528 -36.17 9.35 -20.16
N ILE A 529 -35.29 10.07 -19.44
CA ILE A 529 -34.25 9.47 -18.57
C ILE A 529 -34.91 8.80 -17.36
N LYS A 530 -34.50 7.58 -17.06
CA LYS A 530 -34.99 6.77 -15.92
C LYS A 530 -33.93 6.53 -14.87
N SER A 531 -32.64 6.43 -15.26
CA SER A 531 -31.55 6.30 -14.33
C SER A 531 -31.47 7.52 -13.42
N ILE A 532 -31.55 7.33 -12.10
CA ILE A 532 -31.49 8.47 -11.16
C ILE A 532 -30.13 9.18 -11.23
N ARG A 533 -29.02 8.49 -11.57
CA ARG A 533 -27.71 9.10 -11.79
C ARG A 533 -27.66 9.86 -13.12
N GLY A 534 -28.28 9.32 -14.16
CA GLY A 534 -28.47 10.05 -15.43
C GLY A 534 -29.29 11.32 -15.24
N ILE A 535 -30.38 11.27 -14.47
CA ILE A 535 -31.18 12.43 -14.06
C ILE A 535 -30.33 13.44 -13.29
N ALA A 536 -29.60 13.00 -12.27
CA ALA A 536 -28.77 13.86 -11.43
C ALA A 536 -27.71 14.60 -12.24
N ASN A 537 -26.95 13.91 -13.08
CA ASN A 537 -25.96 14.53 -13.97
C ASN A 537 -26.58 15.54 -14.93
N THR A 538 -27.76 15.22 -15.50
CA THR A 538 -28.51 16.15 -16.37
C THR A 538 -28.93 17.40 -15.61
N MET A 539 -29.44 17.27 -14.38
CA MET A 539 -29.82 18.40 -13.52
C MET A 539 -28.64 19.35 -13.25
N ILE A 540 -27.45 18.81 -12.97
CA ILE A 540 -26.24 19.60 -12.75
C ILE A 540 -25.91 20.42 -14.02
N GLY A 541 -25.96 19.75 -15.19
CA GLY A 541 -25.75 20.43 -16.46
C GLY A 541 -26.74 21.56 -16.73
N ILE A 542 -28.02 21.33 -16.50
CA ILE A 542 -29.08 22.36 -16.60
C ILE A 542 -28.82 23.50 -15.62
N SER A 543 -28.42 23.21 -14.39
CA SER A 543 -28.15 24.23 -13.37
C SER A 543 -26.97 25.14 -13.79
N TYR A 544 -25.90 24.57 -14.35
CA TYR A 544 -24.79 25.37 -14.88
C TYR A 544 -25.22 26.25 -16.07
N TYR A 545 -26.06 25.75 -16.97
CA TYR A 545 -26.62 26.54 -18.04
C TYR A 545 -27.47 27.69 -17.51
N LEU A 546 -28.35 27.45 -16.53
CA LEU A 546 -29.26 28.44 -15.96
C LEU A 546 -28.56 29.55 -15.17
N ARG A 547 -27.37 29.30 -14.60
CA ARG A 547 -26.59 30.36 -13.93
C ARG A 547 -26.25 31.55 -14.86
N THR A 548 -26.13 31.30 -16.15
CA THR A 548 -25.86 32.36 -17.16
C THR A 548 -27.09 32.69 -18.02
N ASN A 549 -28.15 31.88 -17.96
CA ASN A 549 -29.38 32.00 -18.71
C ASN A 549 -30.60 31.97 -17.78
N ALA A 550 -30.59 32.78 -16.71
CA ALA A 550 -31.58 32.75 -15.63
C ALA A 550 -33.02 33.09 -16.06
N SER A 551 -33.24 33.60 -17.27
CA SER A 551 -34.56 33.91 -17.83
C SER A 551 -35.17 32.76 -18.64
N ASP A 552 -34.52 31.59 -18.74
CA ASP A 552 -35.07 30.40 -19.45
C ASP A 552 -36.04 29.62 -18.55
N ASP A 553 -37.30 30.08 -18.53
CA ASP A 553 -38.34 29.46 -17.69
C ASP A 553 -38.70 28.02 -18.13
N ALA A 554 -38.54 27.69 -19.42
CA ALA A 554 -38.77 26.35 -19.92
C ALA A 554 -37.74 25.36 -19.33
N MET A 555 -36.45 25.76 -19.33
CA MET A 555 -35.39 24.95 -18.76
C MET A 555 -35.47 24.86 -17.22
N LYS A 556 -35.90 25.97 -16.54
CA LYS A 556 -36.24 25.88 -15.10
C LYS A 556 -37.34 24.88 -14.81
N GLY A 557 -38.40 24.87 -15.62
CA GLY A 557 -39.47 23.89 -15.50
C GLY A 557 -38.99 22.44 -15.67
N THR A 558 -38.07 22.22 -16.60
CA THR A 558 -37.41 20.91 -16.79
C THR A 558 -36.58 20.51 -15.58
N LEU A 559 -35.74 21.43 -15.05
CA LEU A 559 -34.96 21.18 -13.83
C LEU A 559 -35.86 20.84 -12.65
N HIS A 560 -36.94 21.59 -12.42
CA HIS A 560 -37.87 21.32 -11.33
C HIS A 560 -38.58 19.97 -11.48
N LYS A 561 -38.96 19.58 -12.71
CA LYS A 561 -39.53 18.25 -12.98
C LYS A 561 -38.56 17.14 -12.65
N LEU A 562 -37.29 17.21 -13.09
CA LEU A 562 -36.24 16.21 -12.81
C LEU A 562 -35.92 16.14 -11.32
N ALA A 563 -35.83 17.27 -10.61
CA ALA A 563 -35.63 17.31 -9.17
C ALA A 563 -36.77 16.61 -8.41
N ASN A 564 -38.01 16.83 -8.81
CA ASN A 564 -39.16 16.16 -8.20
C ASN A 564 -39.18 14.63 -8.43
N ILE A 565 -38.55 14.12 -9.49
CA ILE A 565 -38.36 12.67 -9.67
C ILE A 565 -37.42 12.14 -8.59
N LEU A 566 -36.27 12.79 -8.34
CA LEU A 566 -35.35 12.37 -7.27
C LEU A 566 -36.00 12.48 -5.88
N VAL A 567 -36.69 13.58 -5.60
CA VAL A 567 -37.44 13.75 -4.34
C VAL A 567 -38.48 12.65 -4.16
N SER A 568 -39.18 12.26 -5.23
CA SER A 568 -40.16 11.14 -5.19
C SER A 568 -39.45 9.80 -4.91
N HIS A 569 -38.28 9.53 -5.48
CA HIS A 569 -37.48 8.36 -5.15
C HIS A 569 -37.09 8.31 -3.67
N TYR A 570 -36.66 9.44 -3.12
CA TYR A 570 -36.38 9.57 -1.69
C TYR A 570 -37.61 9.21 -0.84
N HIS A 571 -38.78 9.84 -1.08
CA HIS A 571 -40.00 9.57 -0.31
C HIS A 571 -40.50 8.14 -0.43
N GLN A 572 -40.23 7.43 -1.52
CA GLN A 572 -40.61 6.02 -1.70
C GLN A 572 -39.71 5.05 -0.95
N ASN A 573 -38.43 5.39 -0.74
CA ASN A 573 -37.43 4.48 -0.18
C ASN A 573 -36.97 4.85 1.24
N HIS A 574 -37.16 6.12 1.67
CA HIS A 574 -36.69 6.57 2.96
C HIS A 574 -37.42 5.89 4.13
N THR A 575 -36.73 5.68 5.23
CA THR A 575 -37.24 5.24 6.53
C THR A 575 -36.50 5.97 7.64
N GLU A 576 -36.96 5.87 8.91
CA GLU A 576 -36.32 6.51 10.07
C GLU A 576 -34.79 6.26 10.18
N ASN A 577 -34.32 5.09 9.71
CA ASN A 577 -32.91 4.68 9.77
C ASN A 577 -32.26 4.59 8.38
N TRP A 578 -32.93 5.04 7.32
CA TRP A 578 -32.43 4.96 5.95
C TRP A 578 -32.93 6.14 5.11
N GLU A 579 -32.19 7.22 5.16
CA GLU A 579 -32.53 8.48 4.45
C GLU A 579 -31.88 8.54 3.06
N TRP A 580 -32.32 7.60 2.18
CA TRP A 580 -31.71 7.47 0.85
C TRP A 580 -32.74 7.22 -0.26
N PHE A 581 -32.33 7.49 -1.51
CA PHE A 581 -33.13 7.38 -2.73
C PHE A 581 -33.46 5.95 -3.16
N GLU A 582 -32.64 4.96 -2.74
CA GLU A 582 -32.68 3.56 -3.16
C GLU A 582 -32.56 2.65 -1.92
N SER A 583 -32.81 1.34 -2.09
CA SER A 583 -32.58 0.35 -1.02
C SER A 583 -31.10 0.01 -0.79
N LEU A 584 -30.19 0.70 -1.48
CA LEU A 584 -28.74 0.48 -1.37
C LEU A 584 -27.97 1.78 -1.68
N LEU A 585 -26.75 1.90 -1.13
CA LEU A 585 -25.72 2.81 -1.58
C LEU A 585 -24.85 2.05 -2.58
N ALA A 586 -24.88 2.45 -3.85
CA ALA A 586 -24.15 1.81 -4.94
C ALA A 586 -22.82 2.55 -5.25
N TYR A 587 -22.65 3.03 -6.47
CA TYR A 587 -21.54 3.86 -6.93
C TYR A 587 -21.97 5.30 -7.08
N ASP A 588 -21.01 6.23 -7.10
CA ASP A 588 -21.24 7.66 -7.38
C ASP A 588 -22.38 8.25 -6.53
N ASN A 589 -22.39 7.88 -5.25
CA ASN A 589 -23.54 8.21 -4.38
C ASN A 589 -23.69 9.70 -4.16
N GLY A 590 -22.59 10.43 -4.01
CA GLY A 590 -22.59 11.87 -3.75
C GLY A 590 -23.23 12.72 -4.87
N ILE A 591 -23.38 12.16 -6.09
CA ILE A 591 -23.97 12.89 -7.22
C ILE A 591 -25.45 13.20 -7.03
N LEU A 592 -26.17 12.35 -6.28
CA LEU A 592 -27.62 12.51 -6.05
C LEU A 592 -27.93 13.74 -5.18
N PRO A 593 -27.37 13.86 -3.94
CA PRO A 593 -27.51 15.08 -3.17
C PRO A 593 -26.87 16.31 -3.85
N LEU A 594 -25.75 16.15 -4.54
CA LEU A 594 -25.12 17.24 -5.32
C LEU A 594 -26.10 17.84 -6.33
N ALA A 595 -26.81 17.02 -7.09
CA ALA A 595 -27.77 17.48 -8.08
C ALA A 595 -28.93 18.26 -7.45
N LEU A 596 -29.44 17.82 -6.30
CA LEU A 596 -30.46 18.55 -5.56
C LEU A 596 -29.95 19.86 -4.97
N LEU A 597 -28.69 19.91 -4.48
CA LEU A 597 -28.05 21.15 -4.02
C LEU A 597 -27.93 22.17 -5.16
N HIS A 598 -27.55 21.74 -6.37
CA HIS A 598 -27.55 22.61 -7.55
C HIS A 598 -28.96 23.08 -7.96
N ALA A 599 -29.92 22.20 -7.89
CA ALA A 599 -31.33 22.57 -8.18
C ALA A 599 -31.90 23.54 -7.14
N ALA A 600 -31.59 23.33 -5.86
CA ALA A 600 -32.01 24.20 -4.76
C ALA A 600 -31.45 25.63 -4.92
N GLU A 601 -30.20 25.77 -5.39
CA GLU A 601 -29.57 27.07 -5.68
C GLU A 601 -30.34 27.87 -6.76
N VAL A 602 -30.79 27.17 -7.81
CA VAL A 602 -31.43 27.80 -8.98
C VAL A 602 -32.91 28.01 -8.79
N LEU A 603 -33.60 27.09 -8.11
CA LEU A 603 -35.04 27.09 -7.95
C LEU A 603 -35.52 27.75 -6.65
N GLU A 604 -34.61 27.94 -5.68
CA GLU A 604 -34.92 28.44 -4.32
C GLU A 604 -36.04 27.66 -3.63
N ASP A 605 -36.07 26.34 -3.85
CA ASP A 605 -37.11 25.42 -3.35
C ASP A 605 -36.66 24.75 -2.02
N GLY A 606 -37.44 24.98 -0.96
CA GLY A 606 -37.12 24.49 0.39
C GLY A 606 -37.24 22.99 0.56
N ASP A 607 -38.16 22.33 -0.15
CA ASP A 607 -38.33 20.86 -0.04
C ASP A 607 -37.20 20.14 -0.76
N ILE A 608 -36.79 20.63 -1.93
CA ILE A 608 -35.60 20.12 -2.65
C ILE A 608 -34.36 20.30 -1.79
N SER A 609 -34.18 21.49 -1.18
CA SER A 609 -33.07 21.79 -0.30
C SER A 609 -33.04 20.85 0.91
N LYS A 610 -34.18 20.60 1.55
CA LYS A 610 -34.26 19.70 2.70
C LYS A 610 -33.82 18.27 2.34
N VAL A 611 -34.37 17.68 1.27
CA VAL A 611 -33.99 16.33 0.84
C VAL A 611 -32.51 16.26 0.45
N ALA A 612 -31.96 17.32 -0.14
CA ALA A 612 -30.52 17.39 -0.46
C ALA A 612 -29.64 17.28 0.80
N PHE A 613 -29.96 18.04 1.85
CA PHE A 613 -29.20 18.01 3.11
C PHE A 613 -29.43 16.72 3.90
N ASP A 614 -30.67 16.22 4.03
CA ASP A 614 -30.99 14.97 4.72
C ASP A 614 -30.17 13.79 4.11
N THR A 615 -30.16 13.67 2.78
CA THR A 615 -29.42 12.61 2.08
C THR A 615 -27.89 12.81 2.10
N MET A 616 -27.42 14.05 2.09
CA MET A 616 -26.01 14.37 2.26
C MET A 616 -25.54 13.98 3.68
N ASP A 617 -26.29 14.29 4.72
CA ASP A 617 -25.95 13.96 6.10
C ASP A 617 -25.95 12.44 6.31
N PHE A 618 -26.93 11.74 5.77
CA PHE A 618 -26.95 10.26 5.78
C PHE A 618 -25.73 9.67 5.10
N LEU A 619 -25.34 10.15 3.91
CA LEU A 619 -24.16 9.67 3.22
C LEU A 619 -22.88 9.99 4.01
N THR A 620 -22.81 11.18 4.63
CA THR A 620 -21.71 11.59 5.48
C THR A 620 -21.50 10.67 6.67
N GLU A 621 -22.58 10.32 7.37
CA GLU A 621 -22.54 9.38 8.51
C GLU A 621 -21.95 8.03 8.13
N HIS A 622 -22.26 7.54 6.92
CA HIS A 622 -21.83 6.23 6.45
C HIS A 622 -20.44 6.21 5.80
N THR A 623 -19.91 7.37 5.39
CA THR A 623 -18.65 7.44 4.63
C THR A 623 -17.55 8.24 5.32
N MET A 624 -17.89 9.26 6.12
CA MET A 624 -16.90 10.06 6.82
C MET A 624 -16.52 9.39 8.14
N LYS A 625 -15.24 9.14 8.34
CA LYS A 625 -14.63 8.74 9.60
C LYS A 625 -14.05 9.98 10.30
N ASP A 626 -13.53 9.81 11.51
CA ASP A 626 -13.05 10.95 12.33
C ASP A 626 -12.08 11.87 11.57
N ASP A 627 -11.18 11.31 10.77
CA ASP A 627 -10.10 12.05 10.10
C ASP A 627 -9.90 11.69 8.62
N TYR A 628 -10.73 10.82 8.03
CA TYR A 628 -10.59 10.42 6.63
C TYR A 628 -11.92 9.95 6.02
N LEU A 629 -11.96 9.95 4.68
CA LEU A 629 -13.08 9.42 3.91
C LEU A 629 -12.90 7.91 3.67
N SER A 630 -13.98 7.15 3.87
CA SER A 630 -14.10 5.73 3.57
C SER A 630 -15.33 5.53 2.70
N VAL A 631 -15.14 5.51 1.37
CA VAL A 631 -16.25 5.36 0.41
C VAL A 631 -16.80 3.94 0.38
N ILE A 632 -18.02 3.77 -0.13
CA ILE A 632 -18.65 2.46 -0.24
C ILE A 632 -17.94 1.62 -1.29
N GLY A 633 -17.60 0.37 -0.97
CA GLY A 633 -16.95 -0.54 -1.92
C GLY A 633 -17.95 -1.09 -2.96
N ASN A 634 -17.54 -1.11 -4.23
CA ASN A 634 -18.39 -1.52 -5.34
C ASN A 634 -18.52 -3.05 -5.51
N LYS A 635 -17.78 -3.84 -4.71
CA LYS A 635 -17.85 -5.30 -4.82
C LYS A 635 -19.25 -5.83 -4.49
N ASP A 636 -19.85 -5.36 -3.36
CA ASP A 636 -21.17 -5.80 -2.88
C ASP A 636 -22.05 -4.60 -2.47
N TRP A 637 -21.54 -3.37 -2.60
CA TRP A 637 -22.18 -2.11 -2.23
C TRP A 637 -22.56 -2.05 -0.73
N TYR A 638 -23.55 -1.23 -0.37
CA TYR A 638 -24.16 -1.23 0.96
C TYR A 638 -25.65 -1.35 0.82
N VAL A 639 -26.18 -2.55 0.93
CA VAL A 639 -27.62 -2.84 0.91
C VAL A 639 -28.18 -2.60 2.30
N ARG A 640 -29.35 -1.95 2.39
CA ARG A 640 -30.05 -1.70 3.64
C ARG A 640 -30.16 -2.97 4.49
N GLU A 641 -29.85 -2.86 5.80
CA GLU A 641 -29.82 -3.95 6.77
C GLU A 641 -28.74 -5.03 6.53
N LYS A 642 -27.77 -4.79 5.64
CA LYS A 642 -26.60 -5.65 5.45
C LYS A 642 -25.31 -4.96 5.85
N GLU A 643 -24.22 -5.71 5.86
CA GLU A 643 -22.89 -5.14 6.06
C GLU A 643 -22.45 -4.33 4.83
N ARG A 644 -21.74 -3.25 5.09
CA ARG A 644 -21.18 -2.38 4.08
C ARG A 644 -19.96 -3.03 3.44
N SER A 645 -19.85 -3.00 2.10
CA SER A 645 -18.64 -3.40 1.39
C SER A 645 -17.51 -2.39 1.63
N MET A 646 -16.33 -2.91 2.00
CA MET A 646 -15.12 -2.11 2.26
C MET A 646 -14.19 -2.02 1.06
N PHE A 647 -14.34 -2.89 0.04
CA PHE A 647 -13.40 -3.00 -1.07
C PHE A 647 -14.04 -2.73 -2.42
N ALA A 648 -13.18 -2.62 -3.43
CA ALA A 648 -13.45 -2.03 -4.72
C ALA A 648 -13.92 -0.56 -4.59
N GLN A 649 -13.22 0.22 -3.75
CA GLN A 649 -13.43 1.67 -3.64
C GLN A 649 -12.88 2.37 -4.88
N GLN A 650 -13.65 3.31 -5.43
CA GLN A 650 -13.31 3.98 -6.67
C GLN A 650 -13.13 5.50 -6.50
N PRO A 651 -12.22 6.12 -7.27
CA PRO A 651 -11.98 7.57 -7.30
C PRO A 651 -13.22 8.43 -7.54
N ILE A 652 -14.16 7.96 -8.35
CA ILE A 652 -15.40 8.66 -8.66
C ILE A 652 -16.26 8.93 -7.42
N ASP A 653 -16.29 7.99 -6.46
CA ASP A 653 -17.04 8.18 -5.22
C ASP A 653 -16.43 9.29 -4.35
N ALA A 654 -15.10 9.38 -4.30
CA ALA A 654 -14.41 10.46 -3.59
C ALA A 654 -14.58 11.81 -4.29
N GLU A 655 -14.55 11.85 -5.64
CA GLU A 655 -14.86 13.04 -6.45
C GLU A 655 -16.24 13.57 -6.10
N ALA A 656 -17.27 12.72 -6.13
CA ALA A 656 -18.63 13.12 -5.84
C ALA A 656 -18.79 13.74 -4.45
N MET A 657 -18.08 13.22 -3.44
CA MET A 657 -18.05 13.80 -2.09
C MET A 657 -17.40 15.19 -2.07
N VAL A 658 -16.28 15.38 -2.78
CA VAL A 658 -15.62 16.68 -2.89
C VAL A 658 -16.54 17.72 -3.52
N LEU A 659 -17.19 17.38 -4.63
CA LEU A 659 -18.12 18.26 -5.34
C LEU A 659 -19.37 18.58 -4.49
N MET A 660 -19.94 17.58 -3.81
CA MET A 660 -21.11 17.73 -2.95
C MET A 660 -20.85 18.70 -1.81
N TYR A 661 -19.74 18.54 -1.09
CA TYR A 661 -19.41 19.47 0.00
C TYR A 661 -19.04 20.88 -0.50
N HIS A 662 -18.44 20.99 -1.69
CA HIS A 662 -18.21 22.29 -2.29
C HIS A 662 -19.53 23.03 -2.56
N GLN A 663 -20.50 22.36 -3.18
CA GLN A 663 -21.80 22.97 -3.46
C GLN A 663 -22.59 23.31 -2.19
N ALA A 664 -22.50 22.46 -1.15
CA ALA A 664 -23.08 22.77 0.16
C ALA A 664 -22.43 24.01 0.81
N TYR A 665 -21.10 24.16 0.68
CA TYR A 665 -20.40 25.37 1.13
C TYR A 665 -20.83 26.61 0.35
N VAL A 666 -20.98 26.52 -0.97
CA VAL A 666 -21.45 27.64 -1.82
C VAL A 666 -22.84 28.12 -1.38
N LEU A 667 -23.74 27.18 -1.06
CA LEU A 667 -25.10 27.50 -0.62
C LEU A 667 -25.18 28.12 0.78
N THR A 668 -24.37 27.60 1.72
CA THR A 668 -24.55 27.91 3.16
C THR A 668 -23.49 28.89 3.70
N GLY A 669 -22.31 28.90 3.10
CA GLY A 669 -21.13 29.55 3.67
C GLY A 669 -20.57 28.89 4.94
N ASP A 670 -21.06 27.69 5.29
CA ASP A 670 -20.61 26.94 6.47
C ASP A 670 -19.24 26.27 6.20
N ARG A 671 -18.26 26.63 7.00
CA ARG A 671 -16.87 26.15 6.89
C ARG A 671 -16.69 24.67 7.24
N ASP A 672 -17.65 24.05 7.91
CA ASP A 672 -17.58 22.62 8.18
C ASP A 672 -17.62 21.81 6.88
N PHE A 673 -18.35 22.28 5.87
CA PHE A 673 -18.34 21.67 4.54
C PHE A 673 -16.99 21.81 3.84
N LEU A 674 -16.25 22.90 4.02
CA LEU A 674 -14.87 23.01 3.52
C LEU A 674 -13.95 21.96 4.15
N LYS A 675 -14.08 21.75 5.47
CA LYS A 675 -13.32 20.73 6.17
C LYS A 675 -13.60 19.34 5.63
N LYS A 676 -14.89 19.01 5.43
CA LYS A 676 -15.32 17.72 4.87
C LYS A 676 -14.85 17.55 3.42
N LEU A 677 -14.89 18.62 2.62
CA LEU A 677 -14.35 18.66 1.25
C LEU A 677 -12.86 18.31 1.24
N PHE A 678 -12.05 18.96 2.07
CA PHE A 678 -10.62 18.71 2.14
C PHE A 678 -10.31 17.29 2.64
N THR A 679 -11.04 16.81 3.64
CA THR A 679 -10.93 15.42 4.11
C THR A 679 -11.23 14.42 2.98
N SER A 680 -12.25 14.70 2.17
CA SER A 680 -12.61 13.87 1.02
C SER A 680 -11.51 13.87 -0.06
N PHE A 681 -10.93 15.03 -0.35
CA PHE A 681 -9.82 15.12 -1.31
C PHE A 681 -8.55 14.38 -0.84
N MET A 682 -8.26 14.40 0.46
CA MET A 682 -7.11 13.70 1.03
C MET A 682 -7.18 12.18 0.86
N TRP A 683 -8.35 11.62 0.54
CA TRP A 683 -8.50 10.22 0.17
C TRP A 683 -7.59 9.83 -1.01
N PHE A 684 -7.46 10.69 -2.02
CA PHE A 684 -6.57 10.48 -3.16
C PHE A 684 -5.07 10.47 -2.76
N LEU A 685 -4.72 11.18 -1.69
CA LEU A 685 -3.34 11.38 -1.24
C LEU A 685 -2.93 10.45 -0.09
N GLY A 686 -3.79 9.50 0.29
CA GLY A 686 -3.47 8.46 1.25
C GLY A 686 -4.18 8.55 2.60
N GLU A 687 -5.03 9.58 2.83
CA GLU A 687 -5.91 9.60 4.02
C GLU A 687 -7.19 8.80 3.73
N ASN A 688 -7.03 7.48 3.66
CA ASN A 688 -8.04 6.51 3.27
C ASN A 688 -7.87 5.21 4.06
N ASP A 689 -8.71 4.20 3.81
CA ASP A 689 -8.69 2.93 4.56
C ASP A 689 -7.36 2.18 4.47
N MET A 690 -6.64 2.30 3.35
CA MET A 690 -5.37 1.61 3.11
C MET A 690 -4.14 2.45 3.48
N ARG A 691 -4.31 3.72 3.83
CA ARG A 691 -3.22 4.69 4.07
C ARG A 691 -2.18 4.73 2.94
N MET A 692 -2.63 4.55 1.71
CA MET A 692 -1.81 4.62 0.50
C MET A 692 -2.34 5.65 -0.47
N SER A 693 -1.42 6.41 -1.07
CA SER A 693 -1.77 7.36 -2.13
C SER A 693 -2.24 6.62 -3.39
N LEU A 694 -3.38 7.06 -3.95
CA LEU A 694 -3.80 6.69 -5.29
C LEU A 694 -3.16 7.60 -6.34
N TYR A 695 -2.85 8.85 -5.98
CA TYR A 695 -2.08 9.72 -6.85
C TYR A 695 -0.65 9.24 -6.98
N ASP A 696 -0.19 9.06 -8.22
CA ASP A 696 1.17 8.63 -8.52
C ASP A 696 2.05 9.85 -8.82
N PHE A 697 3.02 10.12 -7.94
CA PHE A 697 3.91 11.27 -8.04
C PHE A 697 4.90 11.18 -9.22
N GLU A 698 5.10 10.02 -9.83
CA GLU A 698 6.00 9.83 -10.99
C GLU A 698 5.23 10.05 -12.30
N THR A 699 4.09 9.39 -12.48
CA THR A 699 3.29 9.44 -13.70
C THR A 699 2.35 10.65 -13.76
N LYS A 700 2.00 11.23 -12.62
CA LYS A 700 0.98 12.27 -12.40
C LYS A 700 -0.45 11.80 -12.70
N GLY A 701 -0.67 10.47 -12.77
CA GLY A 701 -1.97 9.85 -12.88
C GLY A 701 -2.57 9.47 -11.52
N CYS A 702 -3.82 9.01 -11.53
CA CYS A 702 -4.48 8.45 -10.37
C CYS A 702 -4.79 6.96 -10.60
N CYS A 703 -4.50 6.14 -9.61
CA CYS A 703 -4.79 4.70 -9.61
C CYS A 703 -6.31 4.45 -9.60
N ASP A 704 -6.75 3.30 -10.19
CA ASP A 704 -8.17 3.00 -10.44
C ASP A 704 -8.97 2.65 -9.17
N GLY A 705 -8.32 2.46 -8.03
CA GLY A 705 -9.02 2.30 -6.76
C GLY A 705 -8.35 1.33 -5.79
N PHE A 706 -9.12 0.93 -4.77
CA PHE A 706 -8.71 -0.05 -3.77
C PHE A 706 -9.45 -1.36 -3.94
N GLU A 707 -8.67 -2.44 -3.99
CA GLU A 707 -9.14 -3.80 -3.94
C GLU A 707 -8.79 -4.44 -2.59
N ASN A 708 -9.35 -5.61 -2.30
CA ASN A 708 -9.05 -6.34 -1.07
C ASN A 708 -7.56 -6.75 -0.94
N TYR A 709 -6.82 -6.76 -2.02
CA TYR A 709 -5.38 -7.06 -2.07
C TYR A 709 -4.48 -5.80 -2.05
N GLY A 710 -5.04 -4.60 -2.09
CA GLY A 710 -4.29 -3.34 -2.13
C GLY A 710 -4.75 -2.39 -3.23
N VAL A 711 -3.88 -1.47 -3.66
CA VAL A 711 -4.20 -0.47 -4.69
C VAL A 711 -4.16 -1.10 -6.09
N ASN A 712 -5.24 -0.94 -6.86
CA ASN A 712 -5.24 -1.20 -8.29
C ASN A 712 -4.41 -0.13 -9.01
N ARG A 713 -3.23 -0.49 -9.47
CA ARG A 713 -2.23 0.43 -10.03
C ARG A 713 -2.45 0.85 -11.47
N ASN A 714 -3.52 0.41 -12.12
CA ASN A 714 -3.92 0.98 -13.38
C ASN A 714 -4.33 2.44 -13.19
N GLN A 715 -4.16 3.26 -14.20
CA GLN A 715 -4.39 4.71 -14.15
C GLN A 715 -5.23 5.11 -15.37
N GLY A 716 -6.49 4.69 -15.35
CA GLY A 716 -7.45 4.97 -16.41
C GLY A 716 -7.87 6.44 -16.49
N ALA A 717 -8.65 6.76 -17.50
CA ALA A 717 -9.15 8.11 -17.71
C ALA A 717 -10.07 8.55 -16.57
N GLU A 718 -11.07 7.75 -16.21
CA GLU A 718 -12.03 8.06 -15.15
C GLU A 718 -11.34 8.45 -13.84
N SER A 719 -10.44 7.61 -13.36
CA SER A 719 -9.75 7.81 -12.08
C SER A 719 -8.86 9.04 -12.07
N SER A 720 -8.15 9.27 -13.19
CA SER A 720 -7.28 10.44 -13.33
C SER A 720 -8.07 11.75 -13.47
N LEU A 721 -9.21 11.72 -14.15
CA LEU A 721 -10.12 12.85 -14.29
C LEU A 721 -10.80 13.17 -12.95
N ALA A 722 -11.27 12.15 -12.21
CA ALA A 722 -11.85 12.32 -10.89
C ALA A 722 -10.89 13.02 -9.92
N TYR A 723 -9.61 12.63 -9.90
CA TYR A 723 -8.59 13.33 -9.12
C TYR A 723 -8.41 14.78 -9.55
N LEU A 724 -8.31 15.05 -10.86
CA LEU A 724 -8.04 16.40 -11.37
C LEU A 724 -9.23 17.35 -11.17
N ILE A 725 -10.47 16.88 -11.37
CA ILE A 725 -11.69 17.66 -11.09
C ILE A 725 -11.76 17.97 -9.59
N SER A 726 -11.51 16.99 -8.73
CA SER A 726 -11.45 17.19 -7.28
C SER A 726 -10.37 18.19 -6.88
N HIS A 727 -9.19 18.13 -7.49
CA HIS A 727 -8.08 19.05 -7.23
C HIS A 727 -8.46 20.50 -7.62
N LEU A 728 -9.05 20.70 -8.81
CA LEU A 728 -9.52 22.02 -9.25
C LEU A 728 -10.61 22.56 -8.32
N THR A 729 -11.51 21.70 -7.84
CA THR A 729 -12.56 22.07 -6.89
C THR A 729 -11.99 22.50 -5.54
N VAL A 730 -10.96 21.81 -5.05
CA VAL A 730 -10.23 22.22 -3.83
C VAL A 730 -9.59 23.59 -3.98
N LEU A 731 -8.92 23.86 -5.11
CA LEU A 731 -8.31 25.16 -5.38
C LEU A 731 -9.37 26.27 -5.46
N GLN A 732 -10.48 26.00 -6.12
CA GLN A 732 -11.61 26.94 -6.21
C GLN A 732 -12.19 27.24 -4.82
N ALA A 733 -12.47 26.21 -4.02
CA ALA A 733 -13.01 26.36 -2.67
C ALA A 733 -12.09 27.19 -1.76
N TYR A 734 -10.77 26.99 -1.91
CA TYR A 734 -9.77 27.75 -1.18
C TYR A 734 -9.80 29.24 -1.58
N GLU A 735 -9.81 29.58 -2.87
CA GLU A 735 -9.90 30.95 -3.37
C GLU A 735 -11.20 31.63 -2.91
N GLU A 736 -12.34 30.96 -3.00
CA GLU A 736 -13.64 31.46 -2.55
C GLU A 736 -13.66 31.75 -1.04
N SER A 737 -13.00 30.90 -0.24
CA SER A 737 -12.93 31.11 1.22
C SER A 737 -12.18 32.37 1.61
N PHE A 738 -11.14 32.77 0.87
CA PHE A 738 -10.40 34.01 1.10
C PHE A 738 -11.18 35.24 0.68
N GLN A 739 -11.84 35.20 -0.47
CA GLN A 739 -12.67 36.35 -0.95
C GLN A 739 -13.78 36.67 0.04
N LEU A 740 -14.43 35.66 0.63
CA LEU A 740 -15.47 35.86 1.64
C LEU A 740 -14.92 36.45 2.94
N GLU A 741 -13.70 36.13 3.36
CA GLU A 741 -13.07 36.77 4.52
C GLU A 741 -12.70 38.23 4.28
N GLU A 742 -12.18 38.58 3.12
CA GLU A 742 -11.90 39.96 2.76
C GLU A 742 -13.17 40.83 2.76
N ILE A 743 -14.28 40.31 2.23
CA ILE A 743 -15.58 40.98 2.22
C ILE A 743 -16.11 41.16 3.64
N LYS A 744 -16.04 40.12 4.50
CA LYS A 744 -16.48 40.25 5.91
C LYS A 744 -15.61 41.24 6.69
N THR A 745 -14.30 41.21 6.50
CA THR A 745 -13.35 42.12 7.16
C THR A 745 -13.55 43.58 6.69
N SER A 746 -13.83 43.79 5.41
CA SER A 746 -14.11 45.11 4.87
C SER A 746 -15.46 45.67 5.34
N LYS A 747 -16.50 44.85 5.47
CA LYS A 747 -17.80 45.25 6.03
C LYS A 747 -17.69 45.56 7.54
N ALA A 748 -16.95 44.76 8.30
CA ALA A 748 -16.70 45.02 9.73
C ALA A 748 -15.94 46.32 9.94
N LYS A 749 -14.92 46.62 9.12
CA LYS A 749 -14.21 47.90 9.16
C LYS A 749 -15.11 49.08 8.82
N LYS A 750 -16.04 48.93 7.87
CA LYS A 750 -17.03 50.01 7.53
C LYS A 750 -18.05 50.23 8.64
N SER A 751 -18.53 49.18 9.32
CA SER A 751 -19.44 49.34 10.46
C SER A 751 -18.76 50.02 11.65
N THR A 752 -17.53 49.69 11.95
CA THR A 752 -16.74 50.30 13.04
C THR A 752 -16.40 51.77 12.75
N ILE A 753 -16.22 52.14 11.47
CA ILE A 753 -16.00 53.56 11.08
C ILE A 753 -17.30 54.38 11.17
N ASN A 754 -18.44 53.79 10.87
CA ASN A 754 -19.74 54.48 11.00
C ASN A 754 -20.15 54.62 12.47
N GLU A 755 -19.85 53.65 13.35
CA GLU A 755 -20.08 53.76 14.80
C GLU A 755 -19.15 54.75 15.50
N LEU A 756 -18.04 55.16 14.90
CA LEU A 756 -17.13 56.18 15.42
C LEU A 756 -17.44 57.59 14.84
N GLN A 757 -18.40 57.73 13.94
CA GLN A 757 -18.83 59.02 13.36
C GLN A 757 -20.21 59.51 13.88
N ASP A 758 -20.93 58.67 14.63
CA ASP A 758 -22.12 59.02 15.42
C ASP A 758 -21.71 59.23 16.90
#